data_cc2db13c6de39c76b5a140f0a0c277b0
#
_entry.id   cc2db13c6de39c76b5a140f0a0c277b0
#
_cell.length_a   1.000
_cell.length_b   1.000
_cell.length_c   1.000
_cell.angle_alpha   90.00
_cell.angle_beta   90.00
_cell.angle_gamma   90.00
#
_symmetry.space_group_name_H-M   'P 1'
#
loop_
_entity.id
_entity.type
_entity.pdbx_description
1 polymer ?
#
loop_
_entity_poly.entity_id
_entity_poly.type
_entity_poly.pdbx_seq_one_letter_code
_entity_poly.pdbx_strand_id
1 'polypeptide(L)'
;MRGTLPAGCKNKRQIGPQNKADEREVELYIQERYIAMTGALWGPQAPLAGAPSAQPGIDAILEQMHMLPEDAAASTALPDQPDRSEEEIQAIINEALQRDGDFAQLWSCTEHPGKQNDESEDDFAFCTAAWRATGFQLTWFDLMHGLDASPWAETKDNTAPKWHWDKWHGAGHRSKGDYRKNTALRAYQKAKQQEAAALEGFTALEPELFPVEVLSFKLSDLSEIAEGQLFAKNTSGVLLWNPSLDWLVWDGCRFAPDNSKARLLAQKFTGKQHRAAQADVQQAAGAAAQDLENAELAARAKKAKALLTFVNRCRSTNGLNHLMTEAAPHLACKLDDLDADPFALNTPAGIVDLRTGELRPSDPAALCTKVTAVGPCDDGAELWRGFLDTICCGDAGLVDYLQTVAGMAALGQVFTETLLLATGDGGNGKSTFFNTLARVLGDYATSVRPALLLTGNANNGAELAALRGVRLALAAETEEGQRLDGAAVKGLVSTDRVAANPKYKDPFSFTPSHTLVLYTNFLPRVGSSDRGTWSRLTVLPFNAHLRDTAGERKDYAEILFTQAGGAVLAWMIEGARRFIANGYKLTPPTVVREALADYRKSNDWLGAFMEECCDLGENFAASSKELYQRYTAYCQVSGDYRRDSRDFANAMKSAGFELKHKMHGNAYTGLRLHSVFSPQ
;
A
#
# COMPACT_ATOMS: atom_id res chain seq x y z
N MET A 1 -15.37 -19.33 -3.72
CA MET A 1 -14.46 -19.29 -2.55
C MET A 1 -14.64 -20.57 -1.74
N ARG A 2 -13.56 -21.14 -1.24
CA ARG A 2 -13.64 -22.26 -0.28
C ARG A 2 -13.16 -21.72 1.07
N GLY A 3 -13.93 -21.89 2.10
CA GLY A 3 -13.63 -21.50 3.47
C GLY A 3 -14.73 -21.97 4.40
N THR A 4 -14.52 -21.87 5.71
CA THR A 4 -15.46 -22.30 6.73
C THR A 4 -16.19 -21.10 7.29
N LEU A 5 -17.51 -21.13 7.33
CA LEU A 5 -18.28 -20.11 8.04
C LEU A 5 -18.17 -20.36 9.55
N PRO A 6 -17.91 -19.33 10.37
CA PRO A 6 -17.99 -19.43 11.80
C PRO A 6 -19.37 -19.91 12.26
N ALA A 7 -19.42 -20.66 13.36
CA ALA A 7 -20.71 -21.10 13.93
C ALA A 7 -21.56 -19.89 14.30
N GLY A 8 -22.85 -19.92 13.93
CA GLY A 8 -23.78 -18.83 14.24
C GLY A 8 -23.83 -17.68 13.21
N CYS A 9 -23.04 -17.71 12.14
CA CYS A 9 -23.12 -16.70 11.09
C CYS A 9 -24.51 -16.68 10.42
N LYS A 10 -25.00 -15.48 10.10
CA LYS A 10 -26.19 -15.29 9.27
C LYS A 10 -25.90 -15.74 7.84
N ASN A 11 -26.79 -16.52 7.26
CA ASN A 11 -26.63 -17.07 5.91
C ASN A 11 -27.26 -16.22 4.80
N LYS A 12 -27.96 -15.13 5.16
CA LYS A 12 -28.59 -14.20 4.20
C LYS A 12 -28.65 -12.79 4.78
N ARG A 13 -28.30 -11.79 3.96
CA ARG A 13 -28.46 -10.38 4.28
C ARG A 13 -28.77 -9.56 3.04
N GLN A 14 -29.75 -8.65 3.15
CA GLN A 14 -30.10 -7.67 2.13
C GLN A 14 -29.24 -6.40 2.29
N ILE A 15 -28.71 -5.89 1.18
CA ILE A 15 -27.84 -4.70 1.16
C ILE A 15 -28.52 -3.64 0.28
N GLY A 16 -28.75 -2.47 0.85
CA GLY A 16 -29.32 -1.31 0.16
C GLY A 16 -30.72 -0.94 0.61
N PRO A 17 -31.22 0.24 0.21
CA PRO A 17 -32.57 0.68 0.52
C PRO A 17 -33.60 -0.24 -0.16
N GLN A 18 -34.72 -0.48 0.50
CA GLN A 18 -35.82 -1.31 0.01
C GLN A 18 -36.55 -0.69 -1.19
N ASN A 19 -35.84 -0.45 -2.27
CA ASN A 19 -36.40 -0.02 -3.53
C ASN A 19 -36.29 -1.17 -4.54
N LYS A 20 -37.39 -1.64 -5.09
CA LYS A 20 -37.48 -2.83 -5.95
C LYS A 20 -36.54 -2.87 -7.18
N ALA A 21 -35.86 -1.77 -7.50
CA ALA A 21 -34.90 -1.68 -8.58
C ALA A 21 -33.43 -1.92 -8.16
N ASP A 22 -33.13 -1.97 -6.85
CA ASP A 22 -31.76 -1.98 -6.32
C ASP A 22 -31.56 -3.03 -5.20
N GLU A 23 -32.41 -4.06 -5.16
CA GLU A 23 -32.29 -5.14 -4.18
C GLU A 23 -31.06 -5.99 -4.47
N ARG A 24 -30.06 -5.90 -3.59
CA ARG A 24 -28.88 -6.76 -3.59
C ARG A 24 -28.95 -7.68 -2.39
N GLU A 25 -29.01 -8.97 -2.66
CA GLU A 25 -28.97 -9.99 -1.62
C GLU A 25 -27.65 -10.77 -1.71
N VAL A 26 -27.06 -11.06 -0.54
CA VAL A 26 -25.94 -11.99 -0.43
C VAL A 26 -26.39 -13.17 0.38
N GLU A 27 -26.30 -14.34 -0.22
CA GLU A 27 -26.60 -15.61 0.44
C GLU A 27 -25.32 -16.44 0.57
N LEU A 28 -25.05 -16.89 1.78
CA LEU A 28 -23.94 -17.77 2.11
C LEU A 28 -24.49 -19.16 2.41
N TYR A 29 -24.03 -20.14 1.65
CA TYR A 29 -24.44 -21.54 1.83
C TYR A 29 -23.33 -22.37 2.45
N ILE A 30 -23.69 -23.14 3.47
CA ILE A 30 -22.81 -24.09 4.16
C ILE A 30 -22.96 -25.45 3.48
N GLN A 31 -21.86 -26.16 3.23
CA GLN A 31 -21.73 -27.48 2.59
C GLN A 31 -22.04 -27.48 1.06
N GLU A 32 -21.00 -27.69 0.28
CA GLU A 32 -20.97 -27.96 -1.18
C GLU A 32 -21.71 -26.95 -2.08
N ARG A 33 -22.02 -25.73 -1.58
CA ARG A 33 -22.75 -24.71 -2.30
C ARG A 33 -21.91 -23.44 -2.46
N TYR A 34 -22.30 -22.61 -3.41
CA TYR A 34 -21.57 -21.41 -3.82
C TYR A 34 -22.12 -20.17 -3.12
N ILE A 35 -21.29 -19.12 -3.00
CA ILE A 35 -21.80 -17.79 -2.68
C ILE A 35 -22.46 -17.24 -3.93
N ALA A 36 -23.77 -17.04 -3.90
CA ALA A 36 -24.51 -16.38 -4.97
C ALA A 36 -24.71 -14.90 -4.60
N MET A 37 -24.25 -14.01 -5.49
CA MET A 37 -24.55 -12.57 -5.39
C MET A 37 -25.49 -12.20 -6.54
N THR A 38 -26.70 -11.79 -6.19
CA THR A 38 -27.69 -11.30 -7.16
C THR A 38 -27.55 -9.78 -7.24
N GLY A 39 -27.10 -9.26 -8.37
CA GLY A 39 -26.89 -7.83 -8.60
C GLY A 39 -25.58 -7.52 -9.34
N ALA A 40 -25.26 -6.25 -9.59
CA ALA A 40 -24.09 -5.83 -10.34
C ALA A 40 -22.79 -6.30 -9.66
N LEU A 41 -21.82 -6.74 -10.49
CA LEU A 41 -20.53 -7.27 -10.10
C LEU A 41 -19.79 -6.38 -9.07
N TRP A 42 -19.36 -7.00 -8.00
CA TRP A 42 -18.58 -6.38 -6.93
C TRP A 42 -17.08 -6.59 -7.18
N GLY A 43 -16.36 -5.49 -7.44
CA GLY A 43 -14.89 -5.48 -7.51
C GLY A 43 -14.27 -6.11 -8.76
N PRO A 44 -12.94 -6.12 -8.87
CA PRO A 44 -12.24 -6.76 -9.98
C PRO A 44 -12.47 -8.26 -9.94
N GLN A 45 -12.74 -8.85 -11.10
CA GLN A 45 -12.94 -10.29 -11.26
C GLN A 45 -11.66 -11.03 -10.84
N ALA A 46 -11.68 -11.66 -9.67
CA ALA A 46 -10.66 -12.63 -9.30
C ALA A 46 -11.10 -14.02 -9.75
N PRO A 47 -10.25 -14.82 -10.37
CA PRO A 47 -10.60 -16.18 -10.74
C PRO A 47 -10.90 -17.04 -9.51
N LEU A 48 -12.05 -17.68 -9.49
CA LEU A 48 -12.59 -18.47 -8.38
C LEU A 48 -11.93 -19.85 -8.20
N ALA A 49 -10.93 -20.18 -8.99
CA ALA A 49 -10.33 -21.51 -8.98
C ALA A 49 -8.93 -21.48 -8.34
N GLY A 50 -8.77 -22.22 -7.25
CA GLY A 50 -7.48 -22.68 -6.77
C GLY A 50 -6.76 -21.90 -5.68
N ALA A 51 -7.39 -20.95 -5.02
CA ALA A 51 -6.78 -20.25 -3.88
C ALA A 51 -6.70 -21.20 -2.65
N PRO A 52 -5.53 -21.34 -2.01
CA PRO A 52 -5.33 -22.28 -0.90
C PRO A 52 -6.07 -21.92 0.39
N SER A 53 -6.52 -20.72 0.60
CA SER A 53 -7.47 -20.32 1.65
C SER A 53 -8.09 -18.98 1.33
N ALA A 54 -9.40 -18.95 1.14
CA ALA A 54 -10.16 -17.70 1.03
C ALA A 54 -10.69 -17.22 2.41
N GLN A 55 -10.23 -17.84 3.52
CA GLN A 55 -10.75 -17.56 4.85
C GLN A 55 -10.64 -16.07 5.23
N PRO A 56 -9.48 -15.38 5.07
CA PRO A 56 -9.39 -13.95 5.40
C PRO A 56 -10.35 -13.08 4.57
N GLY A 57 -10.58 -13.45 3.30
CA GLY A 57 -11.52 -12.74 2.43
C GLY A 57 -12.99 -12.99 2.83
N ILE A 58 -13.32 -14.19 3.28
CA ILE A 58 -14.65 -14.53 3.80
C ILE A 58 -14.88 -13.78 5.11
N ASP A 59 -13.93 -13.80 6.02
CA ASP A 59 -14.03 -13.14 7.31
C ASP A 59 -14.21 -11.63 7.14
N ALA A 60 -13.44 -10.98 6.23
CA ALA A 60 -13.58 -9.57 5.90
C ALA A 60 -14.96 -9.23 5.29
N ILE A 61 -15.50 -10.10 4.42
CA ILE A 61 -16.84 -9.92 3.86
C ILE A 61 -17.90 -10.07 4.96
N LEU A 62 -17.78 -11.07 5.84
CA LEU A 62 -18.71 -11.30 6.94
C LEU A 62 -18.70 -10.14 7.94
N GLU A 63 -17.53 -9.59 8.23
CA GLU A 63 -17.34 -8.44 9.09
C GLU A 63 -17.97 -7.18 8.46
N GLN A 64 -17.61 -6.88 7.22
CA GLN A 64 -18.14 -5.72 6.48
C GLN A 64 -19.66 -5.75 6.30
N MET A 65 -20.22 -6.95 6.23
CA MET A 65 -21.65 -7.19 6.10
C MET A 65 -22.37 -7.40 7.43
N HIS A 66 -21.66 -7.33 8.56
CA HIS A 66 -22.18 -7.64 9.89
C HIS A 66 -22.91 -9.01 9.94
N MET A 67 -22.37 -10.02 9.27
CA MET A 67 -22.91 -11.39 9.23
C MET A 67 -22.20 -12.32 10.20
N LEU A 68 -21.14 -11.87 10.86
CA LEU A 68 -20.48 -12.61 11.93
C LEU A 68 -21.42 -12.78 13.12
N PRO A 69 -21.30 -13.87 13.91
CA PRO A 69 -22.01 -14.02 15.17
C PRO A 69 -21.69 -12.84 16.07
N GLU A 70 -22.68 -12.36 16.79
CA GLU A 70 -22.53 -11.25 17.74
C GLU A 70 -21.49 -11.55 18.85
N ASP A 71 -21.16 -12.83 19.07
CA ASP A 71 -20.22 -13.30 20.10
C ASP A 71 -18.75 -13.41 19.65
N ALA A 72 -18.46 -13.27 18.36
CA ALA A 72 -17.09 -13.43 17.85
C ALA A 72 -16.15 -12.23 18.15
N ALA A 73 -16.68 -11.14 18.71
CA ALA A 73 -15.92 -9.93 19.06
C ALA A 73 -15.49 -9.87 20.54
N ALA A 74 -15.67 -10.91 21.32
CA ALA A 74 -15.46 -10.88 22.77
C ALA A 74 -14.24 -11.72 23.19
N SER A 75 -13.04 -11.17 23.01
CA SER A 75 -11.85 -11.67 23.72
C SER A 75 -11.12 -10.58 24.52
N THR A 76 -11.83 -9.58 24.97
CA THR A 76 -11.42 -8.83 26.18
C THR A 76 -12.40 -9.22 27.27
N ALA A 77 -11.99 -10.14 28.12
CA ALA A 77 -12.76 -10.59 29.26
C ALA A 77 -12.99 -9.39 30.21
N LEU A 78 -14.14 -8.74 30.05
CA LEU A 78 -14.64 -7.84 31.08
C LEU A 78 -15.11 -8.71 32.26
N PRO A 79 -14.74 -8.38 33.51
CA PRO A 79 -15.11 -9.18 34.65
C PRO A 79 -16.65 -9.29 34.76
N ASP A 80 -17.11 -10.48 35.05
CA ASP A 80 -18.55 -10.78 35.20
C ASP A 80 -19.09 -10.48 36.61
N GLN A 81 -18.24 -9.97 37.51
CA GLN A 81 -18.60 -9.61 38.89
C GLN A 81 -18.35 -8.13 39.16
N PRO A 82 -19.14 -7.49 40.05
CA PRO A 82 -18.91 -6.09 40.41
C PRO A 82 -17.56 -5.94 41.08
N ASP A 83 -16.76 -5.02 40.52
CA ASP A 83 -15.42 -4.70 41.04
C ASP A 83 -15.47 -3.61 42.14
N ARG A 84 -16.62 -2.91 42.29
CA ARG A 84 -16.80 -1.73 43.12
C ARG A 84 -18.06 -1.78 43.96
N SER A 85 -18.03 -1.05 45.06
CA SER A 85 -19.21 -0.88 45.92
C SER A 85 -20.26 0.00 45.20
N GLU A 86 -21.53 -0.14 45.62
CA GLU A 86 -22.63 0.66 45.07
C GLU A 86 -22.41 2.17 45.26
N GLU A 87 -21.82 2.58 46.39
CA GLU A 87 -21.46 3.98 46.67
C GLU A 87 -20.37 4.51 45.70
N GLU A 88 -19.37 3.70 45.38
CA GLU A 88 -18.31 4.05 44.41
C GLU A 88 -18.85 4.18 42.99
N ILE A 89 -19.72 3.25 42.58
CA ILE A 89 -20.38 3.27 41.27
C ILE A 89 -21.22 4.56 41.14
N GLN A 90 -22.02 4.86 42.13
CA GLN A 90 -22.89 6.03 42.15
C GLN A 90 -22.09 7.34 42.18
N ALA A 91 -20.94 7.38 42.84
CA ALA A 91 -20.05 8.52 42.84
C ALA A 91 -19.51 8.80 41.42
N ILE A 92 -19.07 7.77 40.70
CA ILE A 92 -18.57 7.89 39.31
C ILE A 92 -19.68 8.36 38.36
N ILE A 93 -20.88 7.82 38.50
CA ILE A 93 -22.05 8.24 37.70
C ILE A 93 -22.40 9.70 37.98
N ASN A 94 -22.43 10.12 39.25
CA ASN A 94 -22.74 11.49 39.64
C ASN A 94 -21.70 12.50 39.12
N GLU A 95 -20.41 12.14 39.14
CA GLU A 95 -19.35 12.95 38.53
C GLU A 95 -19.53 13.04 37.00
N ALA A 96 -19.84 11.93 36.34
CA ALA A 96 -20.11 11.87 34.93
C ALA A 96 -21.29 12.77 34.52
N LEU A 97 -22.37 12.76 35.31
CA LEU A 97 -23.56 13.62 35.11
C LEU A 97 -23.24 15.11 35.24
N GLN A 98 -22.29 15.47 36.08
CA GLN A 98 -21.87 16.89 36.23
C GLN A 98 -20.96 17.35 35.08
N ARG A 99 -20.18 16.42 34.51
CA ARG A 99 -19.15 16.72 33.51
C ARG A 99 -19.67 16.63 32.07
N ASP A 100 -20.58 15.72 31.76
CA ASP A 100 -21.09 15.44 30.42
C ASP A 100 -22.56 15.84 30.30
N GLY A 101 -22.79 16.98 29.63
CA GLY A 101 -24.14 17.53 29.45
C GLY A 101 -25.04 16.66 28.59
N ASP A 102 -24.50 15.96 27.59
CA ASP A 102 -25.26 15.05 26.74
C ASP A 102 -25.73 13.82 27.53
N PHE A 103 -24.83 13.27 28.35
CA PHE A 103 -25.19 12.17 29.27
C PHE A 103 -26.21 12.61 30.30
N ALA A 104 -26.06 13.78 30.91
CA ALA A 104 -27.01 14.32 31.86
C ALA A 104 -28.41 14.57 31.24
N GLN A 105 -28.44 15.02 30.00
CA GLN A 105 -29.68 15.19 29.24
C GLN A 105 -30.35 13.85 28.97
N LEU A 106 -29.61 12.84 28.52
CA LEU A 106 -30.13 11.48 28.33
C LEU A 106 -30.58 10.88 29.65
N TRP A 107 -29.85 11.08 30.76
CA TRP A 107 -30.20 10.60 32.07
C TRP A 107 -31.55 11.15 32.56
N SER A 108 -31.81 12.46 32.39
CA SER A 108 -33.01 13.15 32.83
C SER A 108 -34.14 13.17 31.79
N CYS A 109 -33.90 12.71 30.60
CA CYS A 109 -34.84 12.76 29.50
C CYS A 109 -36.12 11.95 29.82
N THR A 110 -37.28 12.54 29.61
CA THR A 110 -38.59 11.90 29.78
C THR A 110 -39.28 11.54 28.48
N GLU A 111 -38.68 11.88 27.34
CA GLU A 111 -39.20 11.62 25.99
C GLU A 111 -38.13 10.88 25.16
N HIS A 112 -38.54 10.10 24.16
CA HIS A 112 -37.64 9.38 23.25
C HIS A 112 -36.74 10.35 22.50
N PRO A 113 -35.41 10.22 22.57
CA PRO A 113 -34.48 11.03 21.75
C PRO A 113 -34.45 10.60 20.28
N GLY A 114 -35.01 9.45 19.92
CA GLY A 114 -34.97 8.85 18.58
C GLY A 114 -36.30 8.88 17.82
N LYS A 115 -36.31 8.32 16.62
CA LYS A 115 -37.51 8.14 15.80
C LYS A 115 -38.49 7.22 16.50
N GLN A 116 -39.76 7.63 16.52
CA GLN A 116 -40.87 6.85 17.12
C GLN A 116 -40.73 5.34 16.79
N ASN A 117 -40.64 4.52 17.85
CA ASN A 117 -40.72 3.05 17.91
C ASN A 117 -39.41 2.21 17.82
N ASP A 118 -38.25 2.72 18.18
CA ASP A 118 -37.09 1.83 18.37
C ASP A 118 -36.44 1.98 19.75
N GLU A 119 -37.07 1.42 20.78
CA GLU A 119 -36.61 1.39 22.17
C GLU A 119 -35.20 0.75 22.33
N SER A 120 -34.80 -0.16 21.40
CA SER A 120 -33.49 -0.80 21.44
C SER A 120 -32.37 0.15 21.01
N GLU A 121 -32.64 1.11 20.13
CA GLU A 121 -31.67 2.13 19.73
C GLU A 121 -31.45 3.15 20.86
N ASP A 122 -32.51 3.47 21.62
CA ASP A 122 -32.43 4.39 22.74
C ASP A 122 -31.65 3.78 23.92
N ASP A 123 -31.91 2.52 24.27
CA ASP A 123 -31.13 1.78 25.29
C ASP A 123 -29.64 1.75 24.93
N PHE A 124 -29.35 1.50 23.64
CA PHE A 124 -28.00 1.45 23.13
C PHE A 124 -27.31 2.83 23.12
N ALA A 125 -28.03 3.87 22.76
CA ALA A 125 -27.52 5.25 22.76
C ALA A 125 -27.19 5.70 24.18
N PHE A 126 -28.06 5.41 25.15
CA PHE A 126 -27.85 5.72 26.55
C PHE A 126 -26.64 5.01 27.13
N CYS A 127 -26.52 3.70 26.93
CA CYS A 127 -25.34 2.95 27.35
C CYS A 127 -24.04 3.47 26.69
N THR A 128 -24.11 3.88 25.43
CA THR A 128 -22.94 4.45 24.71
C THR A 128 -22.51 5.79 25.34
N ALA A 129 -23.46 6.66 25.66
CA ALA A 129 -23.18 7.92 26.34
C ALA A 129 -22.64 7.70 27.76
N ALA A 130 -23.20 6.75 28.50
CA ALA A 130 -22.74 6.39 29.83
C ALA A 130 -21.29 5.87 29.85
N TRP A 131 -20.92 5.00 28.93
CA TRP A 131 -19.53 4.55 28.79
C TRP A 131 -18.55 5.70 28.56
N ARG A 132 -18.89 6.63 27.66
CA ARG A 132 -18.06 7.79 27.40
C ARG A 132 -17.96 8.73 28.60
N ALA A 133 -19.07 9.05 29.19
CA ALA A 133 -19.15 9.97 30.33
C ALA A 133 -18.39 9.47 31.55
N THR A 134 -18.44 8.16 31.82
CA THR A 134 -17.69 7.53 32.95
C THR A 134 -16.22 7.28 32.62
N GLY A 135 -15.73 7.63 31.43
CA GLY A 135 -14.34 7.41 31.02
C GLY A 135 -13.93 5.95 31.02
N PHE A 136 -14.84 5.03 30.78
CA PHE A 136 -14.61 3.57 30.75
C PHE A 136 -14.06 3.00 32.07
N GLN A 137 -14.33 3.66 33.19
CA GLN A 137 -13.81 3.27 34.52
C GLN A 137 -14.59 2.13 35.16
N LEU A 138 -15.80 1.84 34.69
CA LEU A 138 -16.71 0.83 35.26
C LEU A 138 -16.58 -0.49 34.45
N THR A 139 -16.91 -1.63 35.11
CA THR A 139 -17.21 -2.86 34.38
C THR A 139 -18.59 -2.77 33.72
N TRP A 140 -18.91 -3.67 32.79
CA TRP A 140 -20.25 -3.68 32.22
C TRP A 140 -21.34 -3.90 33.25
N PHE A 141 -21.03 -4.69 34.29
CA PHE A 141 -21.95 -5.00 35.38
C PHE A 141 -22.14 -3.78 36.28
N ASP A 142 -21.06 -3.10 36.66
CA ASP A 142 -21.11 -1.89 37.48
C ASP A 142 -21.84 -0.77 36.77
N LEU A 143 -21.62 -0.61 35.46
CA LEU A 143 -22.34 0.37 34.66
C LEU A 143 -23.85 0.10 34.67
N MET A 144 -24.23 -1.15 34.41
CA MET A 144 -25.64 -1.53 34.40
C MET A 144 -26.31 -1.34 35.77
N HIS A 145 -25.58 -1.64 36.85
CA HIS A 145 -26.06 -1.43 38.21
C HIS A 145 -26.23 0.07 38.52
N GLY A 146 -25.27 0.90 38.10
CA GLY A 146 -25.38 2.35 38.23
C GLY A 146 -26.50 2.96 37.40
N LEU A 147 -26.76 2.45 36.19
CA LEU A 147 -27.84 2.90 35.33
C LEU A 147 -29.25 2.48 35.84
N ASP A 148 -29.36 1.42 36.66
CA ASP A 148 -30.61 1.04 37.33
C ASP A 148 -31.14 2.11 38.29
N ALA A 149 -30.29 3.00 38.78
CA ALA A 149 -30.68 4.16 39.61
C ALA A 149 -31.20 5.35 38.76
N SER A 150 -31.17 5.26 37.42
CA SER A 150 -31.68 6.33 36.56
C SER A 150 -33.22 6.40 36.56
N PRO A 151 -33.81 7.59 36.31
CA PRO A 151 -35.24 7.71 36.08
C PRO A 151 -35.78 6.81 34.94
N TRP A 152 -34.90 6.32 34.07
CA TRP A 152 -35.22 5.36 33.04
C TRP A 152 -35.58 3.97 33.57
N ALA A 153 -35.02 3.58 34.69
CA ALA A 153 -35.24 2.28 35.30
C ALA A 153 -36.50 2.22 36.19
N GLU A 154 -37.04 3.36 36.63
CA GLU A 154 -38.11 3.41 37.64
C GLU A 154 -39.53 3.24 37.07
N THR A 155 -39.76 3.32 35.79
CA THR A 155 -41.11 3.32 35.22
C THR A 155 -41.56 1.95 34.74
N LYS A 156 -42.50 1.36 35.44
CA LYS A 156 -43.15 0.09 35.11
C LYS A 156 -44.28 0.20 34.06
N ASP A 157 -44.74 1.40 33.77
CA ASP A 157 -45.83 1.65 32.85
C ASP A 157 -45.28 1.89 31.42
N ASN A 158 -45.85 1.17 30.46
CA ASN A 158 -45.61 1.29 29.01
C ASN A 158 -45.84 2.70 28.44
N THR A 159 -46.04 3.70 29.27
CA THR A 159 -46.22 5.09 28.90
C THR A 159 -44.96 5.92 28.99
N ALA A 160 -43.89 5.39 29.59
CA ALA A 160 -42.59 6.02 29.62
C ALA A 160 -41.62 5.17 28.79
N PRO A 161 -41.03 5.74 27.77
CA PRO A 161 -40.54 5.04 26.62
C PRO A 161 -39.07 4.64 26.66
N LYS A 162 -38.49 4.28 27.80
CA LYS A 162 -37.05 4.35 27.88
C LYS A 162 -36.31 3.04 27.85
N TRP A 163 -36.80 2.05 28.52
CA TRP A 163 -36.20 0.73 28.48
C TRP A 163 -37.20 -0.25 27.84
N HIS A 164 -36.73 -1.23 27.14
CA HIS A 164 -37.47 -2.46 26.95
C HIS A 164 -37.61 -3.12 28.32
N TRP A 165 -38.50 -2.56 29.20
CA TRP A 165 -38.64 -2.98 30.60
C TRP A 165 -38.67 -4.49 30.74
N ASP A 166 -39.46 -5.15 29.93
CA ASP A 166 -39.60 -6.60 29.92
C ASP A 166 -38.32 -7.32 29.48
N LYS A 167 -37.59 -6.80 28.49
CA LYS A 167 -36.30 -7.33 28.04
C LYS A 167 -35.19 -7.02 29.03
N TRP A 168 -35.18 -5.80 29.58
CA TRP A 168 -34.18 -5.35 30.53
C TRP A 168 -34.28 -6.07 31.88
N HIS A 169 -35.48 -6.27 32.41
CA HIS A 169 -35.75 -6.98 33.65
C HIS A 169 -36.06 -8.48 33.49
N GLY A 170 -36.10 -8.96 32.21
CA GLY A 170 -36.18 -10.36 31.89
C GLY A 170 -37.57 -11.00 31.94
N ALA A 171 -38.64 -10.20 31.91
CA ALA A 171 -39.99 -10.72 31.74
C ALA A 171 -40.19 -11.03 30.23
N GLY A 172 -40.23 -12.32 29.88
CA GLY A 172 -40.51 -12.77 28.53
C GLY A 172 -39.37 -13.31 27.68
N HIS A 173 -38.11 -13.22 28.09
CA HIS A 173 -36.95 -13.78 27.39
C HIS A 173 -36.23 -14.90 28.17
N ARG A 174 -35.64 -15.86 27.43
CA ARG A 174 -35.00 -17.08 27.95
C ARG A 174 -33.79 -16.87 28.87
N SER A 175 -33.14 -15.66 28.86
CA SER A 175 -32.09 -15.32 29.83
C SER A 175 -32.05 -13.82 30.10
N LYS A 176 -32.14 -13.46 31.40
CA LYS A 176 -32.10 -12.06 31.87
C LYS A 176 -30.78 -11.35 31.63
N GLY A 177 -29.69 -12.11 31.59
CA GLY A 177 -28.33 -11.56 31.46
C GLY A 177 -27.92 -11.14 30.05
N ASP A 178 -28.52 -11.76 29.04
CA ASP A 178 -28.00 -11.64 27.67
C ASP A 178 -28.31 -10.28 27.04
N TYR A 179 -29.51 -9.75 27.19
CA TYR A 179 -29.87 -8.46 26.58
C TYR A 179 -29.08 -7.30 27.20
N ARG A 180 -29.04 -7.20 28.53
CA ARG A 180 -28.29 -6.14 29.24
C ARG A 180 -26.80 -6.20 28.93
N LYS A 181 -26.23 -7.40 29.07
CA LYS A 181 -24.81 -7.65 28.78
C LYS A 181 -24.46 -7.31 27.34
N ASN A 182 -25.25 -7.79 26.40
CA ASN A 182 -25.00 -7.56 24.96
C ASN A 182 -25.18 -6.08 24.60
N THR A 183 -26.19 -5.40 25.13
CA THR A 183 -26.37 -3.96 24.90
C THR A 183 -25.21 -3.16 25.47
N ALA A 184 -24.76 -3.47 26.72
CA ALA A 184 -23.61 -2.82 27.34
C ALA A 184 -22.31 -3.05 26.57
N LEU A 185 -22.03 -4.29 26.14
CA LEU A 185 -20.81 -4.64 25.42
C LEU A 185 -20.77 -4.01 24.03
N ARG A 186 -21.87 -4.03 23.28
CA ARG A 186 -21.97 -3.38 21.96
C ARG A 186 -21.84 -1.86 22.09
N ALA A 187 -22.44 -1.27 23.11
CA ALA A 187 -22.30 0.14 23.42
C ALA A 187 -20.85 0.51 23.79
N TYR A 188 -20.16 -0.35 24.56
CA TYR A 188 -18.74 -0.20 24.88
C TYR A 188 -17.88 -0.16 23.61
N GLN A 189 -18.06 -1.14 22.72
CA GLN A 189 -17.31 -1.19 21.46
C GLN A 189 -17.54 0.05 20.60
N LYS A 190 -18.81 0.50 20.47
CA LYS A 190 -19.13 1.72 19.74
C LYS A 190 -18.54 2.97 20.39
N ALA A 191 -18.61 3.09 21.71
CA ALA A 191 -18.03 4.20 22.44
C ALA A 191 -16.49 4.24 22.29
N LYS A 192 -15.82 3.07 22.36
CA LYS A 192 -14.38 2.94 22.11
C LYS A 192 -13.99 3.25 20.68
N GLN A 193 -14.78 2.83 19.69
CA GLN A 193 -14.56 3.21 18.30
C GLN A 193 -14.73 4.72 18.08
N GLN A 194 -15.72 5.34 18.73
CA GLN A 194 -15.92 6.79 18.69
C GLN A 194 -14.79 7.54 19.39
N GLU A 195 -14.30 7.03 20.52
CA GLU A 195 -13.13 7.57 21.23
C GLU A 195 -11.87 7.40 20.38
N ALA A 196 -11.63 6.23 19.80
CA ALA A 196 -10.51 5.97 18.90
C ALA A 196 -10.58 6.85 17.65
N ALA A 197 -11.75 6.98 17.02
CA ALA A 197 -11.96 7.88 15.88
C ALA A 197 -11.80 9.37 16.27
N ALA A 198 -12.22 9.76 17.47
CA ALA A 198 -11.98 11.08 18.03
C ALA A 198 -10.50 11.28 18.38
N LEU A 199 -9.82 10.26 18.89
CA LEU A 199 -8.39 10.24 19.19
C LEU A 199 -7.55 10.16 17.89
N GLU A 200 -7.94 9.35 16.89
CA GLU A 200 -7.32 9.37 15.55
C GLU A 200 -7.45 10.72 14.87
N GLY A 201 -8.59 11.40 15.07
CA GLY A 201 -8.76 12.80 14.65
C GLY A 201 -7.93 13.81 15.46
N PHE A 202 -7.53 13.49 16.68
CA PHE A 202 -6.82 14.39 17.62
C PHE A 202 -5.35 14.02 17.84
N THR A 203 -4.99 12.74 17.89
CA THR A 203 -3.61 12.28 18.11
C THR A 203 -2.77 12.20 16.85
N ALA A 204 -3.38 12.11 15.66
CA ALA A 204 -2.66 12.21 14.40
C ALA A 204 -2.32 13.65 13.98
N LEU A 205 -2.61 14.65 14.82
CA LEU A 205 -2.46 16.07 14.50
C LEU A 205 -1.75 16.88 15.59
N GLU A 206 -0.92 16.28 16.39
CA GLU A 206 -0.03 17.00 17.29
C GLU A 206 1.37 16.43 17.22
N PRO A 207 2.40 17.21 17.09
CA PRO A 207 2.61 18.57 17.50
C PRO A 207 2.63 19.57 16.33
N GLU A 208 2.04 20.72 16.54
CA GLU A 208 2.20 21.97 15.78
C GLU A 208 2.52 21.86 14.28
N LEU A 209 1.52 21.51 13.48
CA LEU A 209 1.56 21.53 12.02
C LEU A 209 1.77 22.94 11.42
N PHE A 210 1.74 23.97 12.27
CA PHE A 210 2.19 25.29 11.96
C PHE A 210 3.29 25.65 12.96
N PRO A 211 4.49 26.05 12.52
CA PRO A 211 5.49 26.65 13.42
C PRO A 211 4.82 27.77 14.21
N VAL A 212 4.85 27.70 15.53
CA VAL A 212 4.09 28.58 16.44
C VAL A 212 4.39 30.05 16.25
N GLU A 213 5.50 30.40 15.64
CA GLU A 213 6.04 31.75 15.65
C GLU A 213 5.59 32.68 14.52
N VAL A 214 4.88 32.23 13.48
CA VAL A 214 4.68 33.08 12.29
C VAL A 214 3.29 32.99 11.65
N LEU A 215 2.21 32.72 12.38
CA LEU A 215 0.88 32.89 11.81
C LEU A 215 0.54 34.38 11.71
N SER A 216 0.90 34.99 10.58
CA SER A 216 0.41 36.33 10.23
C SER A 216 -0.94 36.19 9.56
N PHE A 217 -1.96 36.84 10.10
CA PHE A 217 -3.29 36.96 9.46
C PHE A 217 -3.49 38.30 8.75
N LYS A 218 -2.41 39.05 8.50
CA LYS A 218 -2.47 40.33 7.84
C LYS A 218 -2.56 40.15 6.32
N LEU A 219 -3.73 40.38 5.79
CA LEU A 219 -4.00 40.40 4.34
C LEU A 219 -3.52 41.74 3.71
N SER A 220 -3.07 41.69 2.46
CA SER A 220 -2.79 42.87 1.66
C SER A 220 -4.07 43.59 1.28
N ASP A 221 -5.10 42.85 0.95
CA ASP A 221 -6.46 43.29 0.62
C ASP A 221 -7.47 42.19 0.96
N LEU A 222 -8.78 42.43 0.80
CA LEU A 222 -9.85 41.49 1.04
C LEU A 222 -10.21 40.72 -0.26
N SER A 223 -9.20 40.07 -0.89
CA SER A 223 -9.37 39.25 -2.08
C SER A 223 -9.02 37.77 -1.80
N GLU A 224 -9.55 36.90 -2.62
CA GLU A 224 -9.25 35.46 -2.57
C GLU A 224 -7.79 35.18 -2.93
N ILE A 225 -7.20 36.01 -3.80
CA ILE A 225 -5.78 35.98 -4.16
C ILE A 225 -4.91 36.27 -2.94
N ALA A 226 -5.17 37.33 -2.21
CA ALA A 226 -4.43 37.68 -1.00
C ALA A 226 -4.57 36.62 0.08
N GLU A 227 -5.73 36.01 0.19
CA GLU A 227 -5.99 34.91 1.11
C GLU A 227 -5.19 33.65 0.73
N GLY A 228 -5.15 33.28 -0.56
CA GLY A 228 -4.34 32.19 -1.08
C GLY A 228 -2.85 32.38 -0.84
N GLN A 229 -2.34 33.62 -1.10
CA GLN A 229 -0.94 33.99 -0.82
C GLN A 229 -0.60 33.89 0.67
N LEU A 230 -1.50 34.36 1.51
CA LEU A 230 -1.34 34.33 2.96
C LEU A 230 -1.32 32.90 3.49
N PHE A 231 -2.24 32.07 3.01
CA PHE A 231 -2.26 30.64 3.35
C PHE A 231 -0.98 29.92 2.89
N ALA A 232 -0.56 30.13 1.65
CA ALA A 232 0.67 29.55 1.12
C ALA A 232 1.90 29.95 1.94
N LYS A 233 1.99 31.21 2.34
CA LYS A 233 3.08 31.69 3.21
C LYS A 233 3.09 30.98 4.56
N ASN A 234 1.92 30.77 5.16
CA ASN A 234 1.79 30.12 6.47
C ASN A 234 1.93 28.60 6.43
N THR A 235 1.85 28.00 5.25
CA THR A 235 1.98 26.54 5.05
C THR A 235 3.26 26.17 4.28
N SER A 236 4.14 27.14 4.04
CA SER A 236 5.45 26.88 3.42
C SER A 236 6.24 25.87 4.26
N GLY A 237 6.81 24.85 3.60
CA GLY A 237 7.49 23.73 4.26
C GLY A 237 6.56 22.66 4.83
N VAL A 238 5.23 22.87 4.82
CA VAL A 238 4.23 21.89 5.26
C VAL A 238 3.37 21.39 4.10
N LEU A 239 3.08 22.26 3.13
CA LEU A 239 2.32 21.93 1.94
C LEU A 239 3.13 22.16 0.68
N LEU A 240 2.96 21.25 -0.28
CA LEU A 240 3.37 21.42 -1.67
C LEU A 240 2.19 21.07 -2.58
N TRP A 241 2.23 21.60 -3.78
CA TRP A 241 1.26 21.27 -4.82
C TRP A 241 1.96 20.86 -6.12
N ASN A 242 1.45 19.84 -6.78
CA ASN A 242 1.94 19.40 -8.09
C ASN A 242 0.77 18.97 -8.97
N PRO A 243 0.68 19.38 -10.25
CA PRO A 243 -0.45 19.04 -11.13
C PRO A 243 -0.73 17.55 -11.27
N SER A 244 0.32 16.71 -11.23
CA SER A 244 0.20 15.25 -11.41
C SER A 244 -0.03 14.50 -10.10
N LEU A 245 0.36 15.07 -8.95
CA LEU A 245 0.28 14.44 -7.63
C LEU A 245 -0.78 15.07 -6.72
N ASP A 246 -1.34 16.22 -7.08
CA ASP A 246 -2.21 17.06 -6.28
C ASP A 246 -1.49 17.65 -5.04
N TRP A 247 -2.15 17.71 -3.90
CA TRP A 247 -1.59 18.25 -2.67
C TRP A 247 -0.73 17.22 -1.95
N LEU A 248 0.47 17.64 -1.57
CA LEU A 248 1.41 16.89 -0.77
C LEU A 248 1.53 17.56 0.61
N VAL A 249 1.41 16.78 1.67
CA VAL A 249 1.45 17.26 3.05
C VAL A 249 2.63 16.64 3.77
N TRP A 250 3.43 17.48 4.44
CA TRP A 250 4.50 17.00 5.32
C TRP A 250 3.91 16.25 6.51
N ASP A 251 4.33 15.01 6.73
CA ASP A 251 3.84 14.14 7.80
C ASP A 251 4.81 14.02 8.98
N GLY A 252 5.92 14.79 8.95
CA GLY A 252 7.03 14.69 9.90
C GLY A 252 8.24 13.98 9.32
N CYS A 253 8.06 13.23 8.25
CA CYS A 253 9.08 12.41 7.61
C CYS A 253 9.19 12.68 6.12
N ARG A 254 8.07 12.90 5.43
CA ARG A 254 7.99 13.07 3.97
C ARG A 254 6.79 13.93 3.57
N PHE A 255 6.76 14.30 2.31
CA PHE A 255 5.59 14.88 1.67
C PHE A 255 4.68 13.78 1.10
N ALA A 256 3.64 13.41 1.83
CA ALA A 256 2.67 12.41 1.41
C ALA A 256 1.53 13.03 0.61
N PRO A 257 1.06 12.41 -0.51
CA PRO A 257 -0.14 12.85 -1.22
C PRO A 257 -1.38 12.72 -0.32
N ASP A 258 -1.98 13.85 0.09
CA ASP A 258 -3.17 13.86 0.94
C ASP A 258 -4.00 15.13 0.76
N ASN A 259 -4.97 15.05 -0.15
CA ASN A 259 -5.89 16.17 -0.41
C ASN A 259 -6.81 16.48 0.78
N SER A 260 -7.15 15.44 1.56
CA SER A 260 -8.04 15.61 2.72
C SER A 260 -7.35 16.37 3.83
N LYS A 261 -6.08 16.02 4.11
CA LYS A 261 -5.25 16.67 5.12
C LYS A 261 -4.89 18.09 4.72
N ALA A 262 -4.58 18.34 3.44
CA ALA A 262 -4.37 19.68 2.91
C ALA A 262 -5.61 20.56 3.10
N ARG A 263 -6.81 20.03 2.80
CA ARG A 263 -8.07 20.74 3.03
C ARG A 263 -8.34 21.00 4.52
N LEU A 264 -8.01 20.04 5.38
CA LEU A 264 -8.12 20.22 6.83
C LEU A 264 -7.20 21.34 7.34
N LEU A 265 -5.99 21.48 6.78
CA LEU A 265 -5.10 22.58 7.08
C LEU A 265 -5.71 23.94 6.69
N ALA A 266 -6.36 24.03 5.53
CA ALA A 266 -7.08 25.22 5.10
C ALA A 266 -8.25 25.56 6.06
N GLN A 267 -8.99 24.56 6.53
CA GLN A 267 -10.05 24.73 7.54
C GLN A 267 -9.48 25.23 8.88
N LYS A 268 -8.38 24.63 9.35
CA LYS A 268 -7.71 25.05 10.59
C LYS A 268 -7.16 26.47 10.49
N PHE A 269 -6.53 26.81 9.37
CA PHE A 269 -6.03 28.16 9.10
C PHE A 269 -7.14 29.19 9.14
N THR A 270 -8.19 29.03 8.33
CA THR A 270 -9.34 29.96 8.29
C THR A 270 -10.10 30.00 9.62
N GLY A 271 -10.10 28.90 10.39
CA GLY A 271 -10.66 28.86 11.74
C GLY A 271 -9.87 29.68 12.76
N LYS A 272 -8.52 29.63 12.71
CA LYS A 272 -7.65 30.50 13.53
C LYS A 272 -7.80 31.95 13.14
N GLN A 273 -7.82 32.26 11.83
CA GLN A 273 -8.03 33.60 11.28
C GLN A 273 -9.40 34.18 11.70
N HIS A 274 -10.46 33.36 11.66
CA HIS A 274 -11.78 33.76 12.12
C HIS A 274 -11.79 34.18 13.60
N ARG A 275 -11.16 33.38 14.47
CA ARG A 275 -11.05 33.73 15.90
C ARG A 275 -10.29 35.07 16.10
N ALA A 276 -9.18 35.24 15.38
CA ALA A 276 -8.44 36.52 15.42
C ALA A 276 -9.28 37.70 14.94
N ALA A 277 -10.01 37.54 13.83
CA ALA A 277 -10.90 38.57 13.31
C ALA A 277 -12.08 38.90 14.25
N GLN A 278 -12.64 37.89 14.93
CA GLN A 278 -13.67 38.14 15.96
C GLN A 278 -13.12 38.92 17.14
N ALA A 279 -11.94 38.60 17.64
CA ALA A 279 -11.30 39.34 18.71
C ALA A 279 -11.02 40.80 18.31
N ASP A 280 -10.54 41.04 17.06
CA ASP A 280 -10.29 42.39 16.55
C ASP A 280 -11.58 43.22 16.44
N VAL A 281 -12.67 42.57 15.99
CA VAL A 281 -14.01 43.24 15.97
C VAL A 281 -14.45 43.64 17.39
N GLN A 282 -14.31 42.77 18.36
CA GLN A 282 -14.70 43.08 19.75
C GLN A 282 -13.85 44.22 20.33
N GLN A 283 -12.53 44.19 20.11
CA GLN A 283 -11.62 45.23 20.54
C GLN A 283 -11.89 46.56 19.87
N ALA A 284 -12.06 46.58 18.56
CA ALA A 284 -12.29 47.76 17.78
C ALA A 284 -13.67 48.42 18.07
N ALA A 285 -14.70 47.59 18.27
CA ALA A 285 -16.03 48.05 18.66
C ALA A 285 -16.04 48.63 20.09
N GLY A 286 -15.33 47.99 21.04
CA GLY A 286 -15.17 48.48 22.40
C GLY A 286 -14.46 49.85 22.45
N ALA A 287 -13.39 50.03 21.67
CA ALA A 287 -12.68 51.32 21.56
C ALA A 287 -13.55 52.41 20.92
N ALA A 288 -14.28 52.07 19.85
CA ALA A 288 -15.18 53.06 19.21
C ALA A 288 -16.38 53.44 20.09
N ALA A 289 -16.82 52.57 20.99
CA ALA A 289 -17.89 52.86 21.94
C ALA A 289 -17.44 53.82 23.08
N GLN A 290 -16.15 53.87 23.39
CA GLN A 290 -15.59 54.76 24.40
C GLN A 290 -15.39 56.21 23.90
N ASP A 291 -15.25 56.39 22.58
CA ASP A 291 -15.07 57.71 21.95
C ASP A 291 -15.86 57.76 20.63
N LEU A 292 -17.13 58.13 20.73
CA LEU A 292 -18.08 58.13 19.62
C LEU A 292 -17.80 59.21 18.55
N GLU A 293 -17.04 60.24 18.88
CA GLU A 293 -16.68 61.31 17.95
C GLU A 293 -15.41 61.02 17.17
N ASN A 294 -14.68 59.94 17.52
CA ASN A 294 -13.43 59.57 16.89
C ASN A 294 -13.62 58.82 15.58
N ALA A 295 -13.50 59.51 14.47
CA ALA A 295 -13.68 58.99 13.14
C ALA A 295 -12.67 57.87 12.79
N GLU A 296 -11.45 57.87 13.38
CA GLU A 296 -10.44 56.81 13.15
C GLU A 296 -10.82 55.50 13.82
N LEU A 297 -11.35 55.57 15.07
CA LEU A 297 -11.83 54.39 15.76
C LEU A 297 -13.05 53.76 15.07
N ALA A 298 -13.97 54.59 14.60
CA ALA A 298 -15.11 54.14 13.80
C ALA A 298 -14.68 53.49 12.48
N ALA A 299 -13.69 54.06 11.79
CA ALA A 299 -13.12 53.49 10.57
C ALA A 299 -12.41 52.14 10.83
N ARG A 300 -11.68 52.00 11.96
CA ARG A 300 -11.05 50.73 12.40
C ARG A 300 -12.11 49.66 12.68
N ALA A 301 -13.18 49.99 13.40
CA ALA A 301 -14.25 49.02 13.69
C ALA A 301 -14.95 48.57 12.38
N LYS A 302 -15.16 49.48 11.42
CA LYS A 302 -15.69 49.12 10.09
C LYS A 302 -14.77 48.20 9.31
N LYS A 303 -13.44 48.40 9.34
CA LYS A 303 -12.45 47.55 8.70
C LYS A 303 -12.41 46.17 9.36
N ALA A 304 -12.41 46.09 10.67
CA ALA A 304 -12.44 44.81 11.41
C ALA A 304 -13.69 43.96 11.06
N LYS A 305 -14.88 44.63 11.00
CA LYS A 305 -16.13 43.98 10.60
C LYS A 305 -16.10 43.50 9.14
N ALA A 306 -15.51 44.28 8.23
CA ALA A 306 -15.33 43.84 6.82
C ALA A 306 -14.41 42.64 6.71
N LEU A 307 -13.30 42.62 7.47
CA LEU A 307 -12.41 41.48 7.53
C LEU A 307 -13.13 40.23 8.04
N LEU A 308 -13.87 40.29 9.14
CA LEU A 308 -14.63 39.16 9.68
C LEU A 308 -15.65 38.64 8.65
N THR A 309 -16.33 39.53 7.93
CA THR A 309 -17.28 39.14 6.89
C THR A 309 -16.59 38.42 5.74
N PHE A 310 -15.41 38.89 5.33
CA PHE A 310 -14.59 38.23 4.31
C PHE A 310 -14.12 36.82 4.78
N VAL A 311 -13.56 36.73 5.97
CA VAL A 311 -13.10 35.46 6.53
C VAL A 311 -14.23 34.44 6.66
N ASN A 312 -15.43 34.87 7.06
CA ASN A 312 -16.61 33.99 7.09
C ASN A 312 -16.93 33.41 5.72
N ARG A 313 -16.78 34.22 4.64
CA ARG A 313 -16.95 33.73 3.26
C ARG A 313 -15.88 32.71 2.90
N CYS A 314 -14.61 32.92 3.29
CA CYS A 314 -13.51 32.01 3.03
C CYS A 314 -13.69 30.63 3.73
N ARG A 315 -14.46 30.56 4.81
CA ARG A 315 -14.79 29.33 5.53
C ARG A 315 -15.89 28.47 4.90
N SER A 316 -16.57 28.96 3.89
CA SER A 316 -17.53 28.17 3.12
C SER A 316 -16.82 27.12 2.26
N THR A 317 -17.55 26.09 1.78
CA THR A 317 -17.00 25.08 0.88
C THR A 317 -16.37 25.70 -0.37
N ASN A 318 -17.04 26.67 -0.98
CA ASN A 318 -16.52 27.39 -2.15
C ASN A 318 -15.31 28.26 -1.77
N GLY A 319 -15.37 28.96 -0.64
CA GLY A 319 -14.26 29.78 -0.16
C GLY A 319 -13.00 28.98 0.09
N LEU A 320 -13.11 27.77 0.68
CA LEU A 320 -11.99 26.84 0.86
C LEU A 320 -11.45 26.31 -0.49
N ASN A 321 -12.32 26.08 -1.47
CA ASN A 321 -11.88 25.68 -2.81
C ASN A 321 -11.08 26.81 -3.49
N HIS A 322 -11.59 28.05 -3.43
CA HIS A 322 -10.88 29.20 -3.96
C HIS A 322 -9.55 29.44 -3.24
N LEU A 323 -9.54 29.37 -1.91
CA LEU A 323 -8.32 29.49 -1.11
C LEU A 323 -7.24 28.50 -1.58
N MET A 324 -7.60 27.22 -1.73
CA MET A 324 -6.66 26.18 -2.18
C MET A 324 -6.24 26.41 -3.63
N THR A 325 -7.16 26.82 -4.51
CA THR A 325 -6.85 27.10 -5.91
C THR A 325 -5.85 28.26 -6.03
N GLU A 326 -6.06 29.36 -5.30
CA GLU A 326 -5.18 30.53 -5.32
C GLU A 326 -3.85 30.27 -4.59
N ALA A 327 -3.80 29.35 -3.62
CA ALA A 327 -2.57 28.96 -2.94
C ALA A 327 -1.68 28.04 -3.79
N ALA A 328 -2.26 27.21 -4.64
CA ALA A 328 -1.55 26.17 -5.40
C ALA A 328 -0.35 26.72 -6.22
N PRO A 329 -0.45 27.83 -6.97
CA PRO A 329 0.69 28.37 -7.70
C PRO A 329 1.88 28.79 -6.82
N HIS A 330 1.61 29.18 -5.57
CA HIS A 330 2.62 29.64 -4.62
C HIS A 330 3.31 28.48 -3.86
N LEU A 331 2.71 27.31 -3.88
CA LEU A 331 3.22 26.08 -3.27
C LEU A 331 3.61 25.04 -4.33
N ALA A 332 3.66 25.45 -5.60
CA ALA A 332 3.95 24.58 -6.71
C ALA A 332 5.39 24.07 -6.67
N CYS A 333 5.56 22.77 -6.83
CA CYS A 333 6.85 22.12 -7.01
C CYS A 333 6.91 21.36 -8.33
N LYS A 334 8.11 21.23 -8.90
CA LYS A 334 8.32 20.41 -10.08
C LYS A 334 8.39 18.94 -9.67
N LEU A 335 7.93 18.08 -10.57
CA LEU A 335 7.96 16.62 -10.34
C LEU A 335 9.39 16.09 -10.19
N ASP A 336 10.35 16.66 -10.94
CA ASP A 336 11.74 16.25 -10.94
C ASP A 336 12.53 16.77 -9.71
N ASP A 337 11.98 17.73 -8.95
CA ASP A 337 12.58 18.21 -7.70
C ASP A 337 12.29 17.26 -6.52
N LEU A 338 11.23 16.45 -6.65
CA LEU A 338 10.82 15.49 -5.63
C LEU A 338 11.67 14.21 -5.70
N ASP A 339 12.17 13.75 -4.56
CA ASP A 339 13.05 12.57 -4.45
C ASP A 339 14.31 12.66 -5.33
N ALA A 340 14.83 13.87 -5.55
CA ALA A 340 15.87 14.15 -6.55
C ALA A 340 17.27 13.61 -6.18
N ASP A 341 17.60 13.47 -4.88
CA ASP A 341 18.88 12.90 -4.45
C ASP A 341 18.81 11.37 -4.46
N PRO A 342 19.49 10.68 -5.42
CA PRO A 342 19.44 9.22 -5.51
C PRO A 342 20.14 8.52 -4.33
N PHE A 343 20.96 9.22 -3.57
CA PHE A 343 21.68 8.69 -2.43
C PHE A 343 20.99 8.95 -1.09
N ALA A 344 19.96 9.80 -1.07
CA ALA A 344 19.17 10.03 0.13
C ALA A 344 18.11 8.93 0.28
N LEU A 345 18.22 8.10 1.31
CA LEU A 345 17.22 7.11 1.68
C LEU A 345 16.45 7.61 2.91
N ASN A 346 15.21 8.01 2.71
CA ASN A 346 14.37 8.51 3.79
C ASN A 346 13.80 7.35 4.62
N THR A 347 13.93 7.45 5.94
CA THR A 347 13.47 6.42 6.90
C THR A 347 12.68 7.08 8.03
N PRO A 348 11.91 6.33 8.82
CA PRO A 348 11.25 6.88 10.03
C PRO A 348 12.23 7.47 11.06
N ALA A 349 13.49 7.04 11.04
CA ALA A 349 14.55 7.56 11.92
C ALA A 349 15.24 8.82 11.37
N GLY A 350 14.98 9.18 10.10
CA GLY A 350 15.65 10.28 9.41
C GLY A 350 16.13 9.87 8.01
N ILE A 351 16.93 10.72 7.39
CA ILE A 351 17.47 10.50 6.04
C ILE A 351 18.88 9.92 6.14
N VAL A 352 19.10 8.75 5.54
CA VAL A 352 20.42 8.10 5.43
C VAL A 352 21.07 8.52 4.12
N ASP A 353 22.31 9.01 4.18
CA ASP A 353 23.18 9.16 3.00
C ASP A 353 23.81 7.81 2.66
N LEU A 354 23.41 7.20 1.55
CA LEU A 354 23.88 5.88 1.13
C LEU A 354 25.36 5.84 0.72
N ARG A 355 26.02 6.99 0.57
CA ARG A 355 27.46 7.08 0.29
C ARG A 355 28.30 6.86 1.56
N THR A 356 27.82 7.42 2.67
CA THR A 356 28.52 7.41 3.95
C THR A 356 27.91 6.46 4.98
N GLY A 357 26.60 6.21 4.88
CA GLY A 357 25.79 5.50 5.88
C GLY A 357 25.34 6.42 7.03
N GLU A 358 25.64 7.73 6.97
CA GLU A 358 25.26 8.68 8.01
C GLU A 358 23.76 8.98 8.01
N LEU A 359 23.17 8.98 9.20
CA LEU A 359 21.77 9.32 9.44
C LEU A 359 21.68 10.79 9.86
N ARG A 360 20.86 11.56 9.18
CA ARG A 360 20.53 12.96 9.52
C ARG A 360 19.02 13.10 9.78
N PRO A 361 18.59 14.10 10.55
CA PRO A 361 17.17 14.35 10.79
C PRO A 361 16.38 14.52 9.49
N SER A 362 15.08 14.17 9.54
CA SER A 362 14.16 14.43 8.44
C SER A 362 14.04 15.94 8.20
N ASP A 363 14.08 16.36 6.93
CA ASP A 363 14.07 17.75 6.52
C ASP A 363 13.10 17.95 5.35
N PRO A 364 12.08 18.83 5.49
CA PRO A 364 11.18 19.17 4.37
C PRO A 364 11.93 19.66 3.13
N ALA A 365 13.08 20.32 3.28
CA ALA A 365 13.88 20.81 2.16
C ALA A 365 14.48 19.67 1.30
N ALA A 366 14.53 18.46 1.81
CA ALA A 366 14.95 17.29 1.03
C ALA A 366 13.88 16.81 0.04
N LEU A 367 12.65 17.32 0.12
CA LEU A 367 11.53 17.03 -0.78
C LEU A 367 11.26 15.52 -0.98
N CYS A 368 11.52 14.71 0.06
CA CYS A 368 11.24 13.28 0.02
C CYS A 368 9.73 13.02 0.00
N THR A 369 9.27 12.18 -0.93
CA THR A 369 7.86 11.75 -0.99
C THR A 369 7.65 10.32 -0.54
N LYS A 370 8.72 9.57 -0.30
CA LYS A 370 8.72 8.17 0.09
C LYS A 370 9.50 7.97 1.38
N VAL A 371 9.18 6.87 2.07
CA VAL A 371 9.84 6.50 3.32
C VAL A 371 9.93 4.97 3.40
N THR A 372 11.02 4.45 4.01
CA THR A 372 11.11 3.03 4.35
C THR A 372 10.14 2.67 5.48
N ALA A 373 9.79 1.41 5.61
CA ALA A 373 8.88 0.98 6.69
C ALA A 373 9.54 1.00 8.07
N VAL A 374 10.87 0.95 8.13
CA VAL A 374 11.67 0.88 9.36
C VAL A 374 12.89 1.76 9.28
N GLY A 375 13.43 2.18 10.43
CA GLY A 375 14.77 2.76 10.52
C GLY A 375 15.87 1.69 10.59
N PRO A 376 17.14 2.01 10.22
CA PRO A 376 18.24 1.06 10.36
C PRO A 376 18.59 0.82 11.84
N CYS A 377 18.80 -0.43 12.22
CA CYS A 377 19.32 -0.84 13.52
C CYS A 377 19.99 -2.21 13.41
N ASP A 378 20.60 -2.69 14.49
CA ASP A 378 21.30 -3.99 14.51
C ASP A 378 20.43 -5.13 15.07
N ASP A 379 19.23 -4.82 15.56
CA ASP A 379 18.33 -5.79 16.16
C ASP A 379 17.89 -6.84 15.14
N GLY A 380 18.08 -8.11 15.45
CA GLY A 380 17.75 -9.24 14.58
C GLY A 380 18.80 -9.55 13.49
N ALA A 381 20.02 -8.95 13.54
CA ALA A 381 21.06 -9.19 12.55
C ALA A 381 21.47 -10.67 12.45
N GLU A 382 21.47 -11.41 13.58
CA GLU A 382 21.77 -12.85 13.57
C GLU A 382 20.67 -13.66 12.88
N LEU A 383 19.41 -13.30 13.11
CA LEU A 383 18.27 -13.94 12.44
C LEU A 383 18.35 -13.76 10.92
N TRP A 384 18.65 -12.54 10.48
CA TRP A 384 18.82 -12.23 9.06
C TRP A 384 20.01 -13.00 8.45
N ARG A 385 21.14 -13.00 9.14
CA ARG A 385 22.34 -13.73 8.68
C ARG A 385 22.09 -15.22 8.58
N GLY A 386 21.46 -15.84 9.58
CA GLY A 386 21.10 -17.27 9.55
C GLY A 386 20.15 -17.61 8.41
N PHE A 387 19.21 -16.72 8.08
CA PHE A 387 18.36 -16.88 6.91
C PHE A 387 19.18 -16.84 5.60
N LEU A 388 20.08 -15.86 5.44
CA LEU A 388 20.94 -15.75 4.26
C LEU A 388 21.84 -16.97 4.08
N ASP A 389 22.49 -17.44 5.14
CA ASP A 389 23.32 -18.66 5.10
C ASP A 389 22.52 -19.88 4.64
N THR A 390 21.29 -19.97 5.09
CA THR A 390 20.38 -21.06 4.70
C THR A 390 20.00 -21.01 3.22
N ILE A 391 19.55 -19.86 2.72
CA ILE A 391 19.08 -19.72 1.32
C ILE A 391 20.22 -19.74 0.30
N CYS A 392 21.42 -19.35 0.72
CA CYS A 392 22.63 -19.39 -0.09
C CYS A 392 23.43 -20.71 0.07
N CYS A 393 22.92 -21.69 0.83
CA CYS A 393 23.60 -22.97 1.08
C CYS A 393 25.03 -22.81 1.62
N GLY A 394 25.29 -21.76 2.45
CA GLY A 394 26.61 -21.45 2.99
C GLY A 394 27.59 -20.78 2.00
N ASP A 395 27.17 -20.43 0.78
CA ASP A 395 28.01 -19.69 -0.16
C ASP A 395 28.13 -18.21 0.23
N ALA A 396 29.21 -17.86 0.93
CA ALA A 396 29.50 -16.49 1.34
C ALA A 396 29.62 -15.52 0.17
N GLY A 397 30.14 -15.98 -0.99
CA GLY A 397 30.25 -15.16 -2.19
C GLY A 397 28.85 -14.77 -2.76
N LEU A 398 27.89 -15.69 -2.67
CA LEU A 398 26.52 -15.40 -3.06
C LEU A 398 25.85 -14.46 -2.04
N VAL A 399 26.09 -14.61 -0.73
CA VAL A 399 25.59 -13.70 0.31
C VAL A 399 26.11 -12.29 0.07
N ASP A 400 27.41 -12.09 -0.15
CA ASP A 400 28.02 -10.78 -0.44
C ASP A 400 27.47 -10.17 -1.72
N TYR A 401 27.22 -10.99 -2.73
CA TYR A 401 26.62 -10.54 -3.98
C TYR A 401 25.16 -10.10 -3.80
N LEU A 402 24.34 -10.87 -3.08
CA LEU A 402 22.96 -10.50 -2.74
C LEU A 402 22.91 -9.23 -1.90
N GLN A 403 23.89 -8.99 -1.02
CA GLN A 403 24.00 -7.74 -0.28
C GLN A 403 24.23 -6.56 -1.22
N THR A 404 25.15 -6.71 -2.17
CA THR A 404 25.43 -5.66 -3.16
C THR A 404 24.23 -5.38 -4.04
N VAL A 405 23.50 -6.41 -4.46
CA VAL A 405 22.24 -6.32 -5.22
C VAL A 405 21.16 -5.61 -4.40
N ALA A 406 20.97 -5.97 -3.14
CA ALA A 406 20.01 -5.33 -2.25
C ALA A 406 20.38 -3.86 -1.98
N GLY A 407 21.68 -3.56 -1.87
CA GLY A 407 22.19 -2.20 -1.78
C GLY A 407 21.97 -1.38 -3.04
N MET A 408 22.19 -1.96 -4.21
CA MET A 408 21.83 -1.33 -5.50
C MET A 408 20.34 -1.00 -5.55
N ALA A 409 19.48 -1.91 -5.06
CA ALA A 409 18.03 -1.68 -4.98
C ALA A 409 17.61 -0.63 -3.94
N ALA A 410 18.50 -0.16 -3.09
CA ALA A 410 18.25 0.96 -2.18
C ALA A 410 18.55 2.32 -2.80
N LEU A 411 19.25 2.39 -3.93
CA LEU A 411 19.59 3.63 -4.63
C LEU A 411 18.41 4.16 -5.46
N GLY A 412 18.30 5.47 -5.54
CA GLY A 412 17.23 6.18 -6.25
C GLY A 412 17.51 6.45 -7.74
N GLN A 413 18.42 5.71 -8.36
CA GLN A 413 18.78 5.83 -9.77
C GLN A 413 19.27 4.49 -10.31
N VAL A 414 19.04 4.25 -11.60
CA VAL A 414 19.61 3.10 -12.30
C VAL A 414 21.08 3.39 -12.63
N PHE A 415 22.00 2.69 -11.98
CA PHE A 415 23.43 2.72 -12.24
C PHE A 415 23.90 1.55 -13.09
N THR A 416 23.19 0.44 -13.05
CA THR A 416 23.44 -0.77 -13.83
C THR A 416 22.14 -1.21 -14.48
N GLU A 417 22.11 -1.22 -15.81
CA GLU A 417 20.94 -1.64 -16.58
C GLU A 417 20.79 -3.16 -16.53
N THR A 418 20.09 -3.68 -15.53
CA THR A 418 19.92 -5.13 -15.36
C THR A 418 18.51 -5.51 -14.88
N LEU A 419 17.98 -6.58 -15.45
CA LEU A 419 16.85 -7.33 -14.95
C LEU A 419 17.39 -8.53 -14.16
N LEU A 420 17.06 -8.60 -12.89
CA LEU A 420 17.43 -9.70 -12.00
C LEU A 420 16.38 -10.81 -12.12
N LEU A 421 16.81 -11.99 -12.54
CA LEU A 421 15.98 -13.19 -12.66
C LEU A 421 16.32 -14.13 -11.51
N ALA A 422 15.52 -14.13 -10.45
CA ALA A 422 15.70 -15.03 -9.34
C ALA A 422 14.96 -16.36 -9.60
N THR A 423 15.69 -17.46 -9.70
CA THR A 423 15.15 -18.76 -10.09
C THR A 423 15.45 -19.85 -9.08
N GLY A 424 14.61 -20.89 -9.09
CA GLY A 424 14.73 -22.09 -8.24
C GLY A 424 13.42 -22.88 -8.17
N ASP A 425 13.47 -24.15 -7.79
CA ASP A 425 12.39 -25.14 -7.91
C ASP A 425 11.20 -24.95 -6.94
N GLY A 426 11.13 -23.84 -6.22
CA GLY A 426 10.11 -23.56 -5.21
C GLY A 426 10.53 -24.02 -3.80
N GLY A 427 10.03 -23.30 -2.77
CA GLY A 427 10.41 -23.58 -1.39
C GLY A 427 11.90 -23.38 -1.08
N ASN A 428 12.54 -22.41 -1.72
CA ASN A 428 13.98 -22.12 -1.64
C ASN A 428 14.31 -20.74 -1.06
N GLY A 429 13.32 -20.03 -0.53
CA GLY A 429 13.50 -18.75 0.14
C GLY A 429 13.58 -17.52 -0.77
N LYS A 430 13.54 -17.63 -2.13
CA LYS A 430 13.61 -16.49 -3.04
C LYS A 430 12.51 -15.45 -2.80
N SER A 431 11.26 -15.89 -2.69
CA SER A 431 10.11 -14.99 -2.43
C SER A 431 10.21 -14.37 -1.05
N THR A 432 10.64 -15.14 -0.04
CA THR A 432 10.87 -14.64 1.33
C THR A 432 11.92 -13.54 1.33
N PHE A 433 13.04 -13.74 0.64
CA PHE A 433 14.12 -12.75 0.53
C PHE A 433 13.61 -11.43 -0.08
N PHE A 434 13.08 -11.47 -1.30
CA PHE A 434 12.67 -10.25 -1.99
C PHE A 434 11.46 -9.57 -1.34
N ASN A 435 10.50 -10.33 -0.80
CA ASN A 435 9.38 -9.76 -0.08
C ASN A 435 9.80 -9.09 1.24
N THR A 436 10.81 -9.63 1.93
CA THR A 436 11.39 -8.97 3.12
C THR A 436 12.04 -7.64 2.74
N LEU A 437 12.87 -7.61 1.66
CA LEU A 437 13.46 -6.36 1.18
C LEU A 437 12.40 -5.33 0.78
N ALA A 438 11.35 -5.77 0.07
CA ALA A 438 10.26 -4.88 -0.35
C ALA A 438 9.50 -4.30 0.83
N ARG A 439 9.19 -5.11 1.85
CA ARG A 439 8.54 -4.64 3.09
C ARG A 439 9.41 -3.63 3.83
N VAL A 440 10.70 -3.89 3.96
CA VAL A 440 11.66 -2.99 4.61
C VAL A 440 11.76 -1.66 3.87
N LEU A 441 11.83 -1.70 2.54
CA LEU A 441 11.87 -0.50 1.69
C LEU A 441 10.56 0.30 1.70
N GLY A 442 9.45 -0.29 2.13
CA GLY A 442 8.17 0.41 2.26
C GLY A 442 7.72 1.06 0.95
N ASP A 443 7.54 2.38 0.95
CA ASP A 443 7.08 3.11 -0.25
C ASP A 443 8.05 3.06 -1.44
N TYR A 444 9.31 2.74 -1.19
CA TYR A 444 10.31 2.59 -2.25
C TYR A 444 10.20 1.27 -3.00
N ALA A 445 9.31 0.35 -2.57
CA ALA A 445 9.09 -0.91 -3.26
C ALA A 445 7.67 -1.02 -3.82
N THR A 446 7.53 -1.75 -4.93
CA THR A 446 6.22 -2.06 -5.51
C THR A 446 6.23 -3.41 -6.21
N SER A 447 5.05 -3.99 -6.36
CA SER A 447 4.85 -5.17 -7.20
C SER A 447 4.31 -4.76 -8.56
N VAL A 448 4.83 -5.37 -9.62
CA VAL A 448 4.38 -5.22 -11.00
C VAL A 448 3.95 -6.55 -11.58
N ARG A 449 3.03 -6.53 -12.53
CA ARG A 449 2.61 -7.77 -13.18
C ARG A 449 3.73 -8.29 -14.10
N PRO A 450 4.04 -9.60 -14.11
CA PRO A 450 5.00 -10.19 -15.06
C PRO A 450 4.69 -9.87 -16.52
N ALA A 451 3.41 -9.70 -16.84
CA ALA A 451 2.93 -9.28 -18.16
C ALA A 451 3.60 -8.01 -18.69
N LEU A 452 4.10 -7.12 -17.81
CA LEU A 452 4.86 -5.93 -18.21
C LEU A 452 6.19 -6.26 -18.91
N LEU A 453 6.74 -7.44 -18.65
CA LEU A 453 8.01 -7.93 -19.18
C LEU A 453 7.85 -8.94 -20.31
N LEU A 454 6.62 -9.39 -20.57
CA LEU A 454 6.35 -10.52 -21.47
C LEU A 454 5.73 -10.07 -22.79
N THR A 455 6.02 -10.81 -23.86
CA THR A 455 5.46 -10.55 -25.19
C THR A 455 3.93 -10.72 -25.21
N GLY A 456 3.25 -9.94 -26.05
CA GLY A 456 1.80 -10.04 -26.26
C GLY A 456 0.95 -9.18 -25.33
N ASN A 457 1.56 -8.41 -24.43
CA ASN A 457 0.84 -7.54 -23.53
C ASN A 457 1.06 -6.06 -23.89
N ALA A 458 -0.04 -5.28 -23.88
CA ALA A 458 0.06 -3.84 -24.09
C ALA A 458 0.58 -3.17 -22.78
N ASN A 459 1.52 -2.23 -22.93
CA ASN A 459 1.98 -1.41 -21.80
C ASN A 459 0.80 -0.66 -21.17
N ASN A 460 0.60 -0.87 -19.88
CA ASN A 460 -0.40 -0.15 -19.10
C ASN A 460 0.23 1.11 -18.52
N GLY A 461 -0.08 2.28 -19.08
CA GLY A 461 0.47 3.57 -18.64
C GLY A 461 0.24 3.87 -17.14
N ALA A 462 -0.82 3.34 -16.54
CA ALA A 462 -1.07 3.49 -15.11
C ALA A 462 -0.09 2.67 -14.26
N GLU A 463 0.30 1.48 -14.72
CA GLU A 463 1.28 0.63 -14.04
C GLU A 463 2.69 1.22 -14.13
N LEU A 464 3.02 1.83 -15.27
CA LEU A 464 4.27 2.60 -15.43
C LEU A 464 4.31 3.82 -14.51
N ALA A 465 3.18 4.50 -14.32
CA ALA A 465 3.11 5.64 -13.40
C ALA A 465 3.42 5.26 -11.94
N ALA A 466 3.06 4.05 -11.53
CA ALA A 466 3.35 3.54 -10.19
C ALA A 466 4.85 3.29 -9.94
N LEU A 467 5.66 3.20 -10.98
CA LEU A 467 7.12 3.00 -10.87
C LEU A 467 7.89 4.28 -10.55
N ARG A 468 7.25 5.45 -10.60
CA ARG A 468 7.93 6.71 -10.29
C ARG A 468 8.45 6.72 -8.86
N GLY A 469 9.76 6.99 -8.70
CA GLY A 469 10.44 7.06 -7.40
C GLY A 469 10.53 5.72 -6.67
N VAL A 470 10.10 4.62 -7.28
CA VAL A 470 10.32 3.26 -6.77
C VAL A 470 11.79 2.88 -6.95
N ARG A 471 12.35 2.19 -5.97
CA ARG A 471 13.73 1.69 -5.96
C ARG A 471 13.82 0.18 -6.16
N LEU A 472 12.78 -0.55 -5.78
CA LEU A 472 12.66 -2.00 -5.99
C LEU A 472 11.30 -2.33 -6.60
N ALA A 473 11.30 -2.87 -7.82
CA ALA A 473 10.11 -3.37 -8.49
C ALA A 473 10.16 -4.88 -8.61
N LEU A 474 9.15 -5.57 -8.06
CA LEU A 474 9.07 -7.02 -8.01
C LEU A 474 8.00 -7.54 -8.97
N ALA A 475 8.39 -8.40 -9.90
CA ALA A 475 7.49 -9.23 -10.69
C ALA A 475 7.57 -10.68 -10.18
N ALA A 476 6.43 -11.33 -10.02
CA ALA A 476 6.37 -12.67 -9.45
C ALA A 476 5.70 -13.62 -10.43
N GLU A 477 6.32 -14.80 -10.58
CA GLU A 477 5.80 -15.98 -11.26
C GLU A 477 5.48 -15.77 -12.76
N THR A 478 6.15 -16.54 -13.57
CA THR A 478 5.86 -16.70 -14.98
C THR A 478 5.44 -18.14 -15.24
N GLU A 479 4.56 -18.32 -16.22
CA GLU A 479 4.20 -19.66 -16.67
C GLU A 479 5.29 -20.23 -17.57
N GLU A 480 5.35 -21.53 -17.64
CA GLU A 480 6.28 -22.24 -18.54
C GLU A 480 6.07 -21.83 -20.00
N GLY A 481 7.14 -21.62 -20.74
CA GLY A 481 7.11 -21.28 -22.15
C GLY A 481 6.86 -19.81 -22.48
N GLN A 482 6.57 -18.95 -21.51
CA GLN A 482 6.45 -17.51 -21.72
C GLN A 482 7.75 -16.89 -22.24
N ARG A 483 7.65 -15.77 -22.97
CA ARG A 483 8.78 -15.11 -23.61
C ARG A 483 8.94 -13.67 -23.16
N LEU A 484 10.17 -13.25 -22.83
CA LEU A 484 10.50 -11.86 -22.54
C LEU A 484 10.31 -10.97 -23.76
N ASP A 485 9.74 -9.79 -23.55
CA ASP A 485 9.75 -8.69 -24.51
C ASP A 485 11.05 -7.90 -24.33
N GLY A 486 11.99 -8.08 -25.26
CA GLY A 486 13.28 -7.42 -25.18
C GLY A 486 13.19 -5.89 -25.23
N ALA A 487 12.18 -5.32 -25.89
CA ALA A 487 11.98 -3.87 -25.93
C ALA A 487 11.46 -3.35 -24.58
N ALA A 488 10.49 -4.05 -23.98
CA ALA A 488 9.98 -3.73 -22.67
C ALA A 488 11.07 -3.82 -21.59
N VAL A 489 11.85 -4.90 -21.59
CA VAL A 489 12.97 -5.07 -20.65
C VAL A 489 13.98 -3.93 -20.80
N LYS A 490 14.44 -3.63 -22.03
CA LYS A 490 15.39 -2.52 -22.28
C LYS A 490 14.84 -1.18 -21.79
N GLY A 491 13.57 -0.88 -22.06
CA GLY A 491 12.94 0.36 -21.62
C GLY A 491 12.80 0.49 -20.11
N LEU A 492 12.49 -0.60 -19.42
CA LEU A 492 12.24 -0.58 -17.97
C LEU A 492 13.52 -0.57 -17.13
N VAL A 493 14.63 -1.12 -17.63
CA VAL A 493 15.91 -1.09 -16.90
C VAL A 493 16.85 0.01 -17.41
N SER A 494 16.39 0.85 -18.34
CA SER A 494 17.17 1.94 -18.95
C SER A 494 17.24 3.17 -18.05
N THR A 495 18.17 4.06 -18.37
CA THR A 495 18.25 5.43 -17.84
C THR A 495 17.42 6.42 -18.66
N ASP A 496 16.77 5.99 -19.73
CA ASP A 496 15.91 6.83 -20.56
C ASP A 496 14.59 7.17 -19.88
N ARG A 497 14.05 8.35 -20.19
CA ARG A 497 12.74 8.76 -19.63
C ARG A 497 11.61 7.89 -20.18
N VAL A 498 10.78 7.40 -19.30
CA VAL A 498 9.60 6.59 -19.59
C VAL A 498 8.35 7.48 -19.47
N ALA A 499 7.50 7.43 -20.51
CA ALA A 499 6.20 8.10 -20.49
C ALA A 499 5.19 7.26 -19.70
N ALA A 500 4.47 7.89 -18.79
CA ALA A 500 3.43 7.30 -17.97
C ALA A 500 2.10 8.03 -18.14
N ASN A 501 1.02 7.26 -18.10
CA ASN A 501 -0.32 7.77 -18.35
C ASN A 501 -1.26 7.29 -17.22
N PRO A 502 -1.25 7.96 -16.06
CA PRO A 502 -2.11 7.57 -14.95
C PRO A 502 -3.58 7.83 -15.31
N LYS A 503 -4.49 7.00 -14.79
CA LYS A 503 -5.92 7.20 -15.02
C LYS A 503 -6.38 8.51 -14.39
N TYR A 504 -7.10 9.31 -15.15
CA TYR A 504 -7.72 10.58 -14.71
C TYR A 504 -6.75 11.68 -14.26
N LYS A 505 -5.49 11.61 -14.67
CA LYS A 505 -4.46 12.62 -14.39
C LYS A 505 -3.68 12.92 -15.66
N ASP A 506 -2.97 14.05 -15.66
CA ASP A 506 -2.13 14.45 -16.78
C ASP A 506 -0.97 13.46 -17.00
N PRO A 507 -0.66 13.13 -18.27
CA PRO A 507 0.52 12.33 -18.61
C PRO A 507 1.80 13.00 -18.13
N PHE A 508 2.75 12.21 -17.66
CA PHE A 508 4.06 12.70 -17.29
C PHE A 508 5.17 11.73 -17.75
N SER A 509 6.40 12.20 -17.72
CA SER A 509 7.57 11.36 -17.98
C SER A 509 8.51 11.40 -16.78
N PHE A 510 9.10 10.26 -16.46
CA PHE A 510 10.06 10.13 -15.36
C PHE A 510 11.25 9.28 -15.78
N THR A 511 12.39 9.45 -15.13
CA THR A 511 13.56 8.59 -15.29
C THR A 511 13.40 7.40 -14.34
N PRO A 512 13.56 6.15 -14.81
CA PRO A 512 13.52 4.98 -13.94
C PRO A 512 14.55 5.07 -12.81
N SER A 513 14.14 4.71 -11.61
CA SER A 513 14.99 4.70 -10.41
C SER A 513 15.06 3.32 -9.77
N HIS A 514 14.40 2.33 -10.35
CA HIS A 514 14.19 1.03 -9.74
C HIS A 514 15.14 -0.05 -10.27
N THR A 515 15.52 -0.93 -9.36
CA THR A 515 16.02 -2.27 -9.67
C THR A 515 14.83 -3.17 -9.93
N LEU A 516 14.79 -3.82 -11.10
CA LEU A 516 13.70 -4.70 -11.50
C LEU A 516 14.08 -6.15 -11.25
N VAL A 517 13.23 -6.87 -10.52
CA VAL A 517 13.42 -8.28 -10.17
C VAL A 517 12.22 -9.08 -10.66
N LEU A 518 12.50 -10.17 -11.37
CA LEU A 518 11.53 -11.21 -11.67
C LEU A 518 11.94 -12.48 -10.91
N TYR A 519 11.15 -12.89 -9.93
CA TYR A 519 11.37 -14.18 -9.27
C TYR A 519 10.35 -15.22 -9.74
N THR A 520 10.87 -16.35 -10.20
CA THR A 520 10.06 -17.37 -10.86
C THR A 520 10.65 -18.77 -10.70
N ASN A 521 9.83 -19.79 -10.90
CA ASN A 521 10.29 -21.16 -11.05
C ASN A 521 10.65 -21.48 -12.52
N PHE A 522 10.02 -20.77 -13.48
CA PHE A 522 10.24 -20.99 -14.90
C PHE A 522 10.82 -19.74 -15.54
N LEU A 523 12.08 -19.81 -15.91
CA LEU A 523 12.74 -18.70 -16.64
C LEU A 523 12.06 -18.51 -18.00
N PRO A 524 11.64 -17.26 -18.34
CA PRO A 524 10.98 -17.00 -19.60
C PRO A 524 11.97 -17.12 -20.77
N ARG A 525 11.51 -17.51 -21.94
CA ARG A 525 12.36 -17.64 -23.12
C ARG A 525 12.86 -16.27 -23.61
N VAL A 526 14.11 -16.21 -24.06
CA VAL A 526 14.75 -15.02 -24.65
C VAL A 526 15.14 -15.31 -26.08
N GLY A 527 15.04 -14.30 -26.94
CA GLY A 527 15.53 -14.45 -28.33
C GLY A 527 17.04 -14.68 -28.36
N SER A 528 17.50 -15.78 -28.95
CA SER A 528 18.93 -16.15 -29.00
C SER A 528 19.83 -15.09 -29.64
N SER A 529 19.31 -14.32 -30.61
CA SER A 529 20.03 -13.26 -31.33
C SER A 529 19.98 -11.89 -30.62
N ASP A 530 19.21 -11.69 -29.56
CA ASP A 530 19.07 -10.40 -28.90
C ASP A 530 20.17 -10.16 -27.85
N ARG A 531 21.37 -9.84 -28.33
CA ARG A 531 22.54 -9.51 -27.50
C ARG A 531 22.25 -8.39 -26.51
N GLY A 532 21.44 -7.41 -26.92
CA GLY A 532 21.09 -6.26 -26.08
C GLY A 532 20.22 -6.64 -24.87
N THR A 533 19.31 -7.59 -25.01
CA THR A 533 18.56 -8.13 -23.88
C THR A 533 19.45 -9.01 -23.02
N TRP A 534 20.25 -9.93 -23.62
CA TRP A 534 21.15 -10.78 -22.86
C TRP A 534 22.18 -10.06 -22.01
N SER A 535 22.68 -8.90 -22.46
CA SER A 535 23.61 -8.07 -21.68
C SER A 535 22.98 -7.43 -20.43
N ARG A 536 21.66 -7.41 -20.37
CA ARG A 536 20.87 -6.86 -19.26
C ARG A 536 20.26 -7.90 -18.33
N LEU A 537 20.59 -9.16 -18.50
CA LEU A 537 20.06 -10.24 -17.64
C LEU A 537 21.11 -10.69 -16.64
N THR A 538 20.68 -10.85 -15.40
CA THR A 538 21.44 -11.49 -14.33
C THR A 538 20.58 -12.56 -13.71
N VAL A 539 21.07 -13.80 -13.65
CA VAL A 539 20.34 -14.92 -13.06
C VAL A 539 20.86 -15.18 -11.64
N LEU A 540 19.95 -15.11 -10.66
CA LEU A 540 20.21 -15.38 -9.26
C LEU A 540 19.68 -16.76 -8.90
N PRO A 541 20.53 -17.78 -8.77
CA PRO A 541 20.08 -19.13 -8.44
C PRO A 541 19.82 -19.27 -6.93
N PHE A 542 18.64 -19.78 -6.58
CA PHE A 542 18.25 -20.16 -5.22
C PHE A 542 18.13 -21.66 -5.15
N ASN A 543 19.20 -22.33 -4.71
CA ASN A 543 19.34 -23.79 -4.74
C ASN A 543 18.99 -24.44 -3.39
N ALA A 544 18.60 -23.69 -2.38
CA ALA A 544 18.19 -24.23 -1.10
C ALA A 544 16.89 -25.04 -1.22
N HIS A 545 16.77 -26.08 -0.43
CA HIS A 545 15.58 -26.93 -0.35
C HIS A 545 15.01 -26.83 1.05
N LEU A 546 13.98 -26.01 1.23
CA LEU A 546 13.42 -25.68 2.55
C LEU A 546 12.03 -26.30 2.75
N ARG A 547 11.33 -26.66 1.65
CA ARG A 547 10.01 -27.27 1.70
C ARG A 547 10.09 -28.66 2.34
N ASP A 548 9.11 -28.98 3.17
CA ASP A 548 9.00 -30.26 3.89
C ASP A 548 10.20 -30.58 4.81
N THR A 549 10.97 -29.54 5.20
CA THR A 549 12.08 -29.65 6.14
C THR A 549 11.75 -28.96 7.48
N ALA A 550 12.54 -29.24 8.52
CA ALA A 550 12.43 -28.52 9.80
C ALA A 550 12.71 -27.00 9.68
N GLY A 551 13.26 -26.56 8.57
CA GLY A 551 13.52 -25.15 8.24
C GLY A 551 12.34 -24.44 7.59
N GLU A 552 11.27 -25.14 7.21
CA GLU A 552 10.09 -24.53 6.63
C GLU A 552 9.33 -23.69 7.68
N ARG A 553 9.17 -22.41 7.40
CA ARG A 553 8.41 -21.49 8.26
C ARG A 553 7.38 -20.76 7.42
N LYS A 554 6.12 -20.83 7.83
CA LYS A 554 5.04 -20.06 7.22
C LYS A 554 5.24 -18.57 7.55
N ASP A 555 4.87 -17.71 6.61
CA ASP A 555 4.93 -16.24 6.75
C ASP A 555 6.30 -15.71 7.23
N TYR A 556 7.38 -16.40 6.83
CA TYR A 556 8.72 -16.09 7.34
C TYR A 556 9.20 -14.69 6.94
N ALA A 557 8.74 -14.15 5.81
CA ALA A 557 9.01 -12.76 5.43
C ALA A 557 8.43 -11.75 6.45
N GLU A 558 7.27 -12.05 7.05
CA GLU A 558 6.68 -11.23 8.12
C GLU A 558 7.51 -11.32 9.40
N ILE A 559 7.96 -12.51 9.77
CA ILE A 559 8.81 -12.70 10.94
C ILE A 559 10.14 -11.96 10.78
N LEU A 560 10.78 -12.08 9.61
CA LEU A 560 12.03 -11.37 9.31
C LEU A 560 11.82 -9.86 9.32
N PHE A 561 10.73 -9.37 8.74
CA PHE A 561 10.41 -7.94 8.76
C PHE A 561 10.20 -7.44 10.19
N THR A 562 9.41 -8.15 11.00
CA THR A 562 9.05 -7.71 12.35
C THR A 562 10.24 -7.79 13.33
N GLN A 563 11.07 -8.83 13.22
CA GLN A 563 12.14 -9.10 14.18
C GLN A 563 13.53 -8.64 13.73
N ALA A 564 13.73 -8.41 12.43
CA ALA A 564 15.01 -8.07 11.86
C ALA A 564 14.96 -6.95 10.82
N GLY A 565 13.81 -6.30 10.61
CA GLY A 565 13.63 -5.33 9.53
C GLY A 565 14.65 -4.20 9.55
N GLY A 566 14.98 -3.65 10.72
CA GLY A 566 16.00 -2.63 10.87
C GLY A 566 17.42 -3.13 10.52
N ALA A 567 17.75 -4.37 10.89
CA ALA A 567 19.02 -5.00 10.53
C ALA A 567 19.11 -5.32 9.03
N VAL A 568 18.00 -5.71 8.41
CA VAL A 568 17.92 -5.87 6.95
C VAL A 568 18.20 -4.54 6.25
N LEU A 569 17.61 -3.44 6.74
CA LEU A 569 17.85 -2.11 6.18
C LEU A 569 19.32 -1.68 6.37
N ALA A 570 19.90 -1.90 7.54
CA ALA A 570 21.32 -1.63 7.80
C ALA A 570 22.23 -2.44 6.87
N TRP A 571 21.89 -3.72 6.65
CA TRP A 571 22.59 -4.60 5.72
C TRP A 571 22.49 -4.13 4.26
N MET A 572 21.32 -3.60 3.84
CA MET A 572 21.13 -2.99 2.53
C MET A 572 21.94 -1.71 2.36
N ILE A 573 21.99 -0.85 3.38
CA ILE A 573 22.79 0.39 3.40
C ILE A 573 24.27 0.07 3.21
N GLU A 574 24.78 -0.93 3.92
CA GLU A 574 26.16 -1.37 3.74
C GLU A 574 26.40 -1.95 2.34
N GLY A 575 25.43 -2.70 1.79
CA GLY A 575 25.45 -3.16 0.40
C GLY A 575 25.51 -2.01 -0.62
N ALA A 576 24.78 -0.92 -0.37
CA ALA A 576 24.83 0.29 -1.21
C ALA A 576 26.21 0.96 -1.18
N ARG A 577 26.80 1.08 0.01
CA ARG A 577 28.17 1.60 0.16
C ARG A 577 29.19 0.77 -0.60
N ARG A 578 29.10 -0.57 -0.52
CA ARG A 578 29.96 -1.49 -1.29
C ARG A 578 29.78 -1.33 -2.80
N PHE A 579 28.53 -1.22 -3.27
CA PHE A 579 28.22 -1.02 -4.68
C PHE A 579 28.79 0.31 -5.20
N ILE A 580 28.64 1.39 -4.45
CA ILE A 580 29.21 2.71 -4.77
C ILE A 580 30.74 2.63 -4.81
N ALA A 581 31.38 2.04 -3.78
CA ALA A 581 32.82 1.89 -3.69
C ALA A 581 33.41 1.05 -4.85
N ASN A 582 32.62 0.08 -5.37
CA ASN A 582 32.99 -0.73 -6.54
C ASN A 582 32.73 -0.03 -7.89
N GLY A 583 32.48 1.29 -7.87
CA GLY A 583 32.21 2.08 -9.07
C GLY A 583 30.92 1.68 -9.79
N TYR A 584 29.89 1.35 -9.03
CA TYR A 584 28.54 0.95 -9.52
C TYR A 584 28.55 -0.32 -10.38
N LYS A 585 29.47 -1.25 -10.11
CA LYS A 585 29.58 -2.51 -10.83
C LYS A 585 29.19 -3.69 -9.94
N LEU A 586 28.35 -4.55 -10.50
CA LEU A 586 28.10 -5.86 -9.92
C LEU A 586 29.20 -6.83 -10.36
N THR A 587 29.80 -7.54 -9.41
CA THR A 587 30.80 -8.58 -9.70
C THR A 587 30.18 -9.95 -9.36
N PRO A 588 29.53 -10.63 -10.32
CA PRO A 588 28.83 -11.86 -10.05
C PRO A 588 29.78 -12.99 -9.65
N PRO A 589 29.51 -13.75 -8.58
CA PRO A 589 30.26 -14.96 -8.23
C PRO A 589 30.08 -16.06 -9.30
N THR A 590 30.86 -17.12 -9.20
CA THR A 590 30.87 -18.21 -10.18
C THR A 590 29.48 -18.81 -10.38
N VAL A 591 28.75 -19.09 -9.29
CA VAL A 591 27.40 -19.66 -9.34
C VAL A 591 26.41 -18.82 -10.14
N VAL A 592 26.49 -17.48 -10.06
CA VAL A 592 25.63 -16.55 -10.81
C VAL A 592 26.04 -16.50 -12.29
N ARG A 593 27.34 -16.56 -12.58
CA ARG A 593 27.82 -16.60 -13.98
C ARG A 593 27.45 -17.92 -14.67
N GLU A 594 27.58 -19.01 -13.98
CA GLU A 594 27.21 -20.34 -14.48
C GLU A 594 25.69 -20.41 -14.73
N ALA A 595 24.87 -19.98 -13.78
CA ALA A 595 23.42 -19.93 -13.95
C ALA A 595 22.99 -19.11 -15.18
N LEU A 596 23.65 -17.97 -15.45
CA LEU A 596 23.38 -17.18 -16.66
C LEU A 596 23.87 -17.91 -17.93
N ALA A 597 25.01 -18.60 -17.87
CA ALA A 597 25.54 -19.38 -19.00
C ALA A 597 24.61 -20.56 -19.34
N ASP A 598 24.13 -21.28 -18.34
CA ASP A 598 23.19 -22.38 -18.50
C ASP A 598 21.84 -21.90 -19.07
N TYR A 599 21.34 -20.77 -18.56
CA TYR A 599 20.14 -20.14 -19.09
C TYR A 599 20.31 -19.72 -20.54
N ARG A 600 21.47 -19.18 -20.91
CA ARG A 600 21.78 -18.83 -22.31
C ARG A 600 21.84 -20.08 -23.18
N LYS A 601 22.48 -21.17 -22.68
CA LYS A 601 22.57 -22.45 -23.38
C LYS A 601 21.18 -23.06 -23.59
N SER A 602 20.32 -23.08 -22.58
CA SER A 602 18.94 -23.60 -22.69
C SER A 602 18.05 -22.80 -23.67
N ASN A 603 18.40 -21.55 -23.97
CA ASN A 603 17.71 -20.72 -24.96
C ASN A 603 18.37 -20.78 -26.37
N ASP A 604 19.52 -21.44 -26.51
CA ASP A 604 20.22 -21.61 -27.79
C ASP A 604 19.65 -22.82 -28.57
N TRP A 605 18.41 -22.64 -29.01
CA TRP A 605 17.71 -23.62 -29.82
C TRP A 605 18.46 -23.99 -31.13
N LEU A 606 19.24 -23.04 -31.70
CA LEU A 606 20.01 -23.29 -32.91
C LEU A 606 21.22 -24.17 -32.59
N GLY A 607 21.96 -23.84 -31.52
CA GLY A 607 23.07 -24.66 -31.03
C GLY A 607 22.65 -26.09 -30.74
N ALA A 608 21.53 -26.28 -30.04
CA ALA A 608 20.98 -27.60 -29.74
C ALA A 608 20.59 -28.36 -31.01
N PHE A 609 19.90 -27.72 -31.96
CA PHE A 609 19.63 -28.31 -33.29
C PHE A 609 20.92 -28.70 -34.01
N MET A 610 21.93 -27.81 -34.00
CA MET A 610 23.22 -28.06 -34.67
C MET A 610 23.97 -29.24 -34.06
N GLU A 611 24.02 -29.32 -32.73
CA GLU A 611 24.68 -30.40 -31.97
C GLU A 611 24.03 -31.76 -32.26
N GLU A 612 22.70 -31.81 -32.35
CA GLU A 612 21.98 -33.06 -32.56
C GLU A 612 21.82 -33.50 -34.03
N CYS A 613 21.74 -32.52 -34.91
CA CYS A 613 21.40 -32.80 -36.33
C CYS A 613 22.49 -32.50 -37.35
N CYS A 614 23.62 -31.88 -36.96
CA CYS A 614 24.62 -31.39 -37.92
C CYS A 614 26.06 -31.67 -37.49
N ASP A 615 26.91 -32.04 -38.47
CA ASP A 615 28.37 -32.01 -38.35
C ASP A 615 28.90 -30.69 -38.83
N LEU A 616 29.84 -30.06 -38.07
CA LEU A 616 30.56 -28.84 -38.46
C LEU A 616 31.89 -29.18 -39.12
N GLY A 617 32.24 -28.47 -40.17
CA GLY A 617 33.52 -28.61 -40.84
C GLY A 617 33.63 -27.68 -42.07
N GLU A 618 34.82 -27.14 -42.28
CA GLU A 618 35.06 -26.11 -43.33
C GLU A 618 34.65 -26.52 -44.74
N ASN A 619 34.76 -27.83 -45.07
CA ASN A 619 34.43 -28.36 -46.37
C ASN A 619 32.97 -28.84 -46.50
N PHE A 620 32.18 -28.69 -45.48
CA PHE A 620 30.78 -29.14 -45.49
C PHE A 620 29.85 -28.08 -46.05
N ALA A 621 28.76 -28.53 -46.65
CA ALA A 621 27.68 -27.67 -47.08
C ALA A 621 26.36 -28.43 -47.02
N ALA A 622 25.31 -27.73 -46.64
CA ALA A 622 23.96 -28.27 -46.61
C ALA A 622 22.95 -27.32 -47.28
N SER A 623 21.99 -27.90 -48.00
CA SER A 623 20.91 -27.14 -48.62
C SER A 623 20.09 -26.39 -47.55
N SER A 624 19.83 -25.10 -47.77
CA SER A 624 19.00 -24.28 -46.88
C SER A 624 17.60 -24.89 -46.70
N LYS A 625 17.03 -25.50 -47.73
CA LYS A 625 15.73 -26.18 -47.69
C LYS A 625 15.76 -27.43 -46.80
N GLU A 626 16.79 -28.27 -47.01
CA GLU A 626 16.92 -29.51 -46.22
C GLU A 626 17.20 -29.24 -44.74
N LEU A 627 18.02 -28.22 -44.43
CA LEU A 627 18.29 -27.78 -43.09
C LEU A 627 17.01 -27.32 -42.39
N TYR A 628 16.18 -26.51 -43.05
CA TYR A 628 14.94 -26.05 -42.48
C TYR A 628 13.90 -27.17 -42.34
N GLN A 629 13.86 -28.12 -43.23
CA GLN A 629 13.02 -29.31 -43.12
C GLN A 629 13.47 -30.20 -41.91
N ARG A 630 14.77 -30.38 -41.76
CA ARG A 630 15.31 -31.13 -40.60
C ARG A 630 15.04 -30.42 -39.31
N TYR A 631 15.19 -29.08 -39.26
CA TYR A 631 14.84 -28.27 -38.13
C TYR A 631 13.36 -28.40 -37.78
N THR A 632 12.50 -28.42 -38.78
CA THR A 632 11.05 -28.62 -38.55
C THR A 632 10.75 -29.99 -37.93
N ALA A 633 11.41 -31.05 -38.44
CA ALA A 633 11.25 -32.40 -37.88
C ALA A 633 11.84 -32.49 -36.46
N TYR A 634 12.99 -31.87 -36.20
CA TYR A 634 13.60 -31.76 -34.89
C TYR A 634 12.62 -31.13 -33.88
N CYS A 635 12.05 -29.97 -34.20
CA CYS A 635 11.07 -29.29 -33.31
C CYS A 635 9.81 -30.14 -33.05
N GLN A 636 9.38 -30.98 -33.99
CA GLN A 636 8.25 -31.91 -33.80
C GLN A 636 8.58 -33.02 -32.79
N VAL A 637 9.82 -33.50 -32.77
CA VAL A 637 10.27 -34.54 -31.86
C VAL A 637 10.59 -33.97 -30.48
N SER A 638 11.31 -32.85 -30.42
CA SER A 638 11.72 -32.24 -29.16
C SER A 638 10.58 -31.49 -28.46
N GLY A 639 9.46 -31.24 -29.15
CA GLY A 639 8.37 -30.41 -28.62
C GLY A 639 8.67 -28.91 -28.64
N ASP A 640 9.75 -28.49 -29.30
CA ASP A 640 10.16 -27.11 -29.36
C ASP A 640 9.32 -26.24 -30.30
N TYR A 641 9.21 -24.95 -29.98
CA TYR A 641 8.55 -24.00 -30.87
C TYR A 641 9.27 -23.88 -32.21
N ARG A 642 8.58 -24.26 -33.29
CA ARG A 642 9.09 -24.09 -34.65
C ARG A 642 9.08 -22.64 -35.08
N ARG A 643 10.25 -22.06 -35.32
CA ARG A 643 10.40 -20.73 -35.91
C ARG A 643 10.17 -20.78 -37.41
N ASP A 644 9.78 -19.66 -37.99
CA ASP A 644 9.62 -19.59 -39.44
C ASP A 644 10.96 -19.62 -40.17
N SER A 645 10.91 -19.80 -41.49
CA SER A 645 12.12 -19.94 -42.33
C SER A 645 12.96 -18.67 -42.36
N ARG A 646 12.38 -17.49 -42.15
CA ARG A 646 13.08 -16.20 -42.09
C ARG A 646 13.86 -16.06 -40.80
N ASP A 647 13.23 -16.39 -39.67
CA ASP A 647 13.89 -16.39 -38.35
C ASP A 647 15.02 -17.42 -38.29
N PHE A 648 14.80 -18.61 -38.88
CA PHE A 648 15.83 -19.63 -39.02
C PHE A 648 17.03 -19.12 -39.83
N ALA A 649 16.79 -18.50 -40.99
CA ALA A 649 17.85 -17.95 -41.84
C ALA A 649 18.61 -16.81 -41.12
N ASN A 650 17.91 -15.94 -40.41
CA ASN A 650 18.53 -14.89 -39.59
C ASN A 650 19.44 -15.45 -38.49
N ALA A 651 18.99 -16.50 -37.79
CA ALA A 651 19.76 -17.15 -36.77
C ALA A 651 21.03 -17.83 -37.34
N MET A 652 20.91 -18.54 -38.46
CA MET A 652 22.04 -19.12 -39.18
C MET A 652 23.09 -18.06 -39.55
N LYS A 653 22.65 -16.94 -40.09
CA LYS A 653 23.52 -15.81 -40.41
C LYS A 653 24.19 -15.22 -39.16
N SER A 654 23.45 -15.06 -38.08
CA SER A 654 23.98 -14.56 -36.80
C SER A 654 24.99 -15.52 -36.18
N ALA A 655 24.84 -16.83 -36.39
CA ALA A 655 25.78 -17.86 -36.01
C ALA A 655 27.04 -17.95 -36.89
N GLY A 656 27.11 -17.13 -37.93
CA GLY A 656 28.30 -17.02 -38.79
C GLY A 656 28.28 -17.96 -40.02
N PHE A 657 27.16 -18.61 -40.31
CA PHE A 657 27.07 -19.46 -41.50
C PHE A 657 26.74 -18.63 -42.75
N GLU A 658 27.58 -18.73 -43.77
CA GLU A 658 27.39 -18.03 -45.04
C GLU A 658 26.43 -18.80 -45.95
N LEU A 659 25.41 -18.09 -46.44
CA LEU A 659 24.52 -18.60 -47.47
C LEU A 659 25.12 -18.33 -48.87
N LYS A 660 25.49 -19.41 -49.60
CA LYS A 660 26.02 -19.31 -50.97
C LYS A 660 25.02 -19.89 -51.96
N HIS A 661 24.90 -19.21 -53.08
CA HIS A 661 24.11 -19.73 -54.21
C HIS A 661 24.93 -20.79 -54.95
N LYS A 662 24.43 -22.02 -55.01
CA LYS A 662 25.06 -23.14 -55.76
C LYS A 662 24.16 -23.59 -56.90
N MET A 663 24.68 -24.43 -57.81
CA MET A 663 23.96 -24.91 -59.00
C MET A 663 22.59 -25.57 -58.68
N HIS A 664 22.42 -26.09 -57.47
CA HIS A 664 21.18 -26.76 -57.01
C HIS A 664 20.41 -25.95 -55.95
N GLY A 665 20.62 -24.61 -55.84
CA GLY A 665 19.94 -23.73 -54.91
C GLY A 665 20.83 -23.19 -53.80
N ASN A 666 20.24 -22.52 -52.84
CA ASN A 666 20.94 -21.89 -51.71
C ASN A 666 21.44 -22.95 -50.72
N ALA A 667 22.69 -22.87 -50.31
CA ALA A 667 23.30 -23.75 -49.35
C ALA A 667 24.13 -22.97 -48.33
N TYR A 668 24.06 -23.39 -47.06
CA TYR A 668 24.98 -22.92 -46.02
C TYR A 668 26.28 -23.69 -46.06
N THR A 669 27.41 -22.99 -45.91
CA THR A 669 28.77 -23.59 -45.84
C THR A 669 29.20 -23.73 -44.40
N GLY A 670 30.08 -24.71 -44.12
CA GLY A 670 30.62 -24.97 -42.80
C GLY A 670 29.88 -26.03 -41.99
N LEU A 671 28.83 -26.64 -42.59
CA LEU A 671 28.04 -27.67 -41.89
C LEU A 671 27.42 -28.68 -42.87
N ARG A 672 27.11 -29.88 -42.42
CA ARG A 672 26.25 -30.86 -43.09
C ARG A 672 25.29 -31.50 -42.13
N LEU A 673 24.16 -32.04 -42.62
CA LEU A 673 23.23 -32.81 -41.83
C LEU A 673 23.81 -34.20 -41.53
N HIS A 674 23.56 -34.74 -40.34
CA HIS A 674 23.82 -36.14 -40.00
C HIS A 674 23.10 -37.07 -40.99
N SER A 675 23.78 -38.13 -41.41
CA SER A 675 23.26 -39.09 -42.37
C SER A 675 22.09 -39.92 -41.86
N VAL A 676 22.00 -40.05 -40.54
CA VAL A 676 20.90 -40.75 -39.87
C VAL A 676 20.39 -39.87 -38.71
N PHE A 677 19.17 -39.36 -38.82
CA PHE A 677 18.41 -38.85 -37.72
C PHE A 677 17.47 -39.97 -37.25
N SER A 678 17.84 -40.66 -36.18
CA SER A 678 16.93 -41.57 -35.51
C SER A 678 16.30 -40.82 -34.33
N PRO A 679 15.01 -40.47 -34.40
CA PRO A 679 14.34 -39.92 -33.23
C PRO A 679 14.37 -41.01 -32.12
N GLN A 680 15.00 -40.71 -31.00
CA GLN A 680 14.90 -41.51 -29.77
C GLN A 680 13.57 -41.33 -29.11
#